data_e550fba1fa254ccd93a650a15cb69d85
#
_entry.id   e550fba1fa254ccd93a650a15cb69d85
#
_cell.length_a   1.000
_cell.length_b   1.000
_cell.length_c   1.000
_cell.angle_alpha   90.00
_cell.angle_beta   90.00
_cell.angle_gamma   90.00
#
_symmetry.space_group_name_H-M   'P 1'
#
loop_
_entity.id
_entity.type
_entity.pdbx_description
1 polymer ?
#
loop_
_entity_poly.entity_id
_entity_poly.type
_entity_poly.pdbx_seq_one_letter_code
_entity_poly.pdbx_strand_id
1 'polypeptide(L)'
;MENRKKYYITTAIAYTSGKPHIGNTYEIVLADSIARYKRQQGYDVFFQTGTDEHGQKIELKAQEAGVTPQEFVDGVAAQIKDIWDMMNTSYDKFIRTTDADHEEQVQKIFKKLYDQGDIYKGHYEGLYCTPCESFFTESQLKDGKCPDCGRDVVPAKEEAYFFKMSKYADSLIEHINTHPKFIQPVSRKNEMMNNFLLPGLQDLCVSRTSFTWGIPVDFDPKHVTYVWLDALTNYITGIGYDCDGNSTDLFNKNWPADLHLIGKDIIRFHTIYWPIFLMALDLPLPKQIFGHPWLMQGDGKMSKSKGNVLYADELVDFFGVDAVRYFVLHEMPFDNDGVITWELMVERINSELANTLGNLVNRTISMSNKYFDGVVSKTNVTDNVDEDLKAAVLAAKNAVAGKMENLRVADAMTEIFNVFKRCNKYIDETMPWALAKDEARQDRLATVLYNLVEGICVGTALLSSFMPETAEKILKQLNAPKRSYDELDTFGLYPSGNKVTETPEILFARLDVNEVLAKVEEKMAAAKTEGVGPVIDIEPKEEITYDDFMKMQFQVGEIIACEAVKKSKKLLCSQVRVGSQVKQIVSGIKANYTPEEMVGKKVMVLVNLKSAKLAGAVSEGMLLCAEDDKGELALMIPEKDMPSGAEIC
;
A
#
# COMPACT_ATOMS: atom_id res chain seq x y z
N MET A 1 6.95 7.67 -38.42
CA MET A 1 7.05 7.60 -36.94
C MET A 1 8.39 6.97 -36.63
N GLU A 2 9.29 7.69 -35.97
CA GLU A 2 10.57 7.14 -35.54
C GLU A 2 10.35 5.89 -34.70
N ASN A 3 11.17 4.88 -34.91
CA ASN A 3 11.11 3.58 -34.26
C ASN A 3 11.56 3.73 -32.79
N ARG A 4 10.68 4.30 -31.91
CA ARG A 4 10.97 4.49 -30.48
C ARG A 4 11.17 3.13 -29.84
N LYS A 5 12.18 3.01 -28.97
CA LYS A 5 12.36 1.80 -28.15
C LYS A 5 11.15 1.64 -27.23
N LYS A 6 10.57 0.45 -27.16
CA LYS A 6 9.49 0.14 -26.24
C LYS A 6 10.04 0.02 -24.81
N TYR A 7 9.20 0.30 -23.84
CA TYR A 7 9.46 0.03 -22.43
C TYR A 7 8.17 -0.38 -21.72
N TYR A 8 8.03 -1.64 -21.38
CA TYR A 8 6.89 -2.16 -20.64
C TYR A 8 7.25 -2.32 -19.17
N ILE A 9 6.60 -1.53 -18.31
CA ILE A 9 6.78 -1.54 -16.86
C ILE A 9 5.47 -1.92 -16.18
N THR A 10 5.55 -2.73 -15.13
CA THR A 10 4.40 -3.11 -14.31
C THR A 10 4.71 -2.95 -12.83
N THR A 11 3.68 -2.71 -12.02
CA THR A 11 3.69 -2.98 -10.57
C THR A 11 3.14 -4.36 -10.30
N ALA A 12 3.25 -4.85 -9.06
CA ALA A 12 2.31 -5.84 -8.57
C ALA A 12 0.88 -5.28 -8.65
N ILE A 13 -0.10 -6.17 -8.84
CA ILE A 13 -1.51 -5.80 -8.73
C ILE A 13 -1.94 -5.86 -7.26
N ALA A 14 -2.64 -4.81 -6.80
CA ALA A 14 -2.96 -4.66 -5.39
C ALA A 14 -4.06 -5.63 -4.94
N TYR A 15 -3.83 -6.41 -3.86
CA TYR A 15 -4.82 -7.32 -3.33
C TYR A 15 -5.99 -6.58 -2.66
N THR A 16 -7.22 -6.80 -3.12
CA THR A 16 -8.42 -6.06 -2.73
C THR A 16 -8.93 -6.42 -1.33
N SER A 17 -8.05 -6.67 -0.39
CA SER A 17 -8.45 -6.96 1.00
C SER A 17 -8.73 -5.72 1.85
N GLY A 18 -8.68 -4.53 1.28
CA GLY A 18 -9.01 -3.24 1.90
C GLY A 18 -8.12 -2.11 1.40
N LYS A 19 -8.39 -0.87 1.86
CA LYS A 19 -7.68 0.36 1.47
C LYS A 19 -6.15 0.17 1.48
N PRO A 20 -5.42 0.58 0.42
CA PRO A 20 -3.97 0.47 0.34
C PRO A 20 -3.29 1.46 1.31
N HIS A 21 -2.26 1.02 1.99
CA HIS A 21 -1.44 1.88 2.85
C HIS A 21 -0.30 2.54 2.06
N ILE A 22 0.40 3.48 2.69
CA ILE A 22 1.47 4.25 2.04
C ILE A 22 2.58 3.36 1.43
N GLY A 23 2.83 2.16 1.96
CA GLY A 23 3.78 1.21 1.38
C GLY A 23 3.34 0.67 0.01
N ASN A 24 2.03 0.47 -0.21
CA ASN A 24 1.49 0.13 -1.53
C ASN A 24 1.55 1.35 -2.47
N THR A 25 1.29 2.55 -1.94
CA THR A 25 1.39 3.80 -2.69
C THR A 25 2.83 4.10 -3.10
N TYR A 26 3.82 3.74 -2.28
CA TYR A 26 5.23 3.84 -2.65
C TYR A 26 5.53 3.08 -3.95
N GLU A 27 5.05 1.84 -4.07
CA GLU A 27 5.29 1.00 -5.25
C GLU A 27 4.77 1.66 -6.52
N ILE A 28 3.53 2.14 -6.52
CA ILE A 28 2.94 2.78 -7.71
C ILE A 28 3.64 4.10 -8.07
N VAL A 29 4.04 4.91 -7.08
CA VAL A 29 4.75 6.17 -7.29
C VAL A 29 6.17 5.92 -7.81
N LEU A 30 6.84 4.87 -7.32
CA LEU A 30 8.16 4.46 -7.79
C LEU A 30 8.11 4.03 -9.26
N ALA A 31 7.13 3.19 -9.64
CA ALA A 31 6.91 2.76 -11.02
C ALA A 31 6.57 3.94 -11.94
N ASP A 32 5.70 4.85 -11.48
CA ASP A 32 5.33 6.06 -12.22
C ASP A 32 6.54 6.95 -12.49
N SER A 33 7.40 7.16 -11.50
CA SER A 33 8.61 7.98 -11.66
C SER A 33 9.55 7.40 -12.72
N ILE A 34 9.72 6.07 -12.75
CA ILE A 34 10.51 5.37 -13.75
C ILE A 34 9.84 5.47 -15.13
N ALA A 35 8.53 5.27 -15.21
CA ALA A 35 7.77 5.38 -16.46
C ALA A 35 7.88 6.79 -17.06
N ARG A 36 7.67 7.84 -16.24
CA ARG A 36 7.83 9.25 -16.67
C ARG A 36 9.25 9.55 -17.12
N TYR A 37 10.25 9.06 -16.40
CA TYR A 37 11.65 9.25 -16.78
C TYR A 37 11.97 8.57 -18.12
N LYS A 38 11.47 7.35 -18.34
CA LYS A 38 11.63 6.65 -19.63
C LYS A 38 10.90 7.37 -20.77
N ARG A 39 9.70 7.91 -20.54
CA ARG A 39 9.00 8.77 -21.51
C ARG A 39 9.80 10.03 -21.82
N GLN A 40 10.40 10.66 -20.82
CA GLN A 40 11.28 11.82 -21.01
C GLN A 40 12.50 11.48 -21.87
N GLN A 41 13.06 10.26 -21.73
CA GLN A 41 14.14 9.74 -22.57
C GLN A 41 13.67 9.36 -24.01
N GLY A 42 12.40 9.53 -24.35
CA GLY A 42 11.84 9.23 -25.67
C GLY A 42 11.42 7.78 -25.89
N TYR A 43 11.36 6.94 -24.85
CA TYR A 43 10.81 5.59 -24.97
C TYR A 43 9.30 5.62 -25.20
N ASP A 44 8.80 4.61 -25.91
CA ASP A 44 7.38 4.30 -26.01
C ASP A 44 7.03 3.39 -24.82
N VAL A 45 6.52 4.03 -23.76
CA VAL A 45 6.29 3.37 -22.46
C VAL A 45 4.85 2.90 -22.36
N PHE A 46 4.66 1.64 -21.97
CA PHE A 46 3.39 1.12 -21.50
C PHE A 46 3.51 0.76 -20.01
N PHE A 47 2.70 1.39 -19.19
CA PHE A 47 2.71 1.20 -17.74
C PHE A 47 1.40 0.56 -17.28
N GLN A 48 1.49 -0.65 -16.72
CA GLN A 48 0.35 -1.41 -16.21
C GLN A 48 0.42 -1.57 -14.70
N THR A 49 -0.73 -1.39 -14.07
CA THR A 49 -1.04 -1.73 -12.68
C THR A 49 -2.43 -2.35 -12.61
N GLY A 50 -2.94 -2.67 -11.43
CA GLY A 50 -4.28 -3.22 -11.29
C GLY A 50 -4.59 -3.78 -9.92
N THR A 51 -5.60 -4.64 -9.87
CA THR A 51 -6.09 -5.29 -8.65
C THR A 51 -6.17 -6.80 -8.79
N ASP A 52 -5.74 -7.49 -7.72
CA ASP A 52 -5.94 -8.92 -7.49
C ASP A 52 -7.19 -9.11 -6.61
N GLU A 53 -8.20 -9.79 -7.14
CA GLU A 53 -9.57 -9.72 -6.63
C GLU A 53 -10.15 -11.06 -6.19
N HIS A 54 -9.44 -12.17 -6.39
CA HIS A 54 -9.89 -13.50 -6.05
C HIS A 54 -9.26 -14.04 -4.75
N GLY A 55 -9.83 -15.13 -4.22
CA GLY A 55 -9.29 -15.87 -3.09
C GLY A 55 -10.19 -15.94 -1.87
N GLN A 56 -9.86 -16.89 -0.99
CA GLN A 56 -10.63 -17.20 0.22
C GLN A 56 -10.78 -16.00 1.16
N LYS A 57 -9.73 -15.19 1.29
CA LYS A 57 -9.74 -14.03 2.17
C LYS A 57 -10.74 -12.96 1.72
N ILE A 58 -10.91 -12.78 0.40
CA ILE A 58 -11.91 -11.87 -0.16
C ILE A 58 -13.32 -12.40 0.09
N GLU A 59 -13.56 -13.69 -0.17
CA GLU A 59 -14.85 -14.33 0.08
C GLU A 59 -15.30 -14.14 1.54
N LEU A 60 -14.39 -14.40 2.50
CA LEU A 60 -14.65 -14.19 3.93
C LEU A 60 -14.95 -12.72 4.28
N LYS A 61 -14.22 -11.77 3.71
CA LYS A 61 -14.44 -10.34 3.96
C LYS A 61 -15.75 -9.83 3.37
N ALA A 62 -16.11 -10.31 2.20
CA ALA A 62 -17.41 -9.99 1.61
C ALA A 62 -18.57 -10.53 2.47
N GLN A 63 -18.40 -11.75 2.99
CA GLN A 63 -19.36 -12.36 3.93
C GLN A 63 -19.47 -11.55 5.24
N GLU A 64 -18.34 -11.13 5.83
CA GLU A 64 -18.31 -10.27 7.01
C GLU A 64 -19.01 -8.92 6.76
N ALA A 65 -18.86 -8.36 5.55
CA ALA A 65 -19.49 -7.12 5.13
C ALA A 65 -20.96 -7.27 4.71
N GLY A 66 -21.47 -8.50 4.58
CA GLY A 66 -22.85 -8.78 4.16
C GLY A 66 -23.17 -8.45 2.71
N VAL A 67 -22.15 -8.48 1.83
CA VAL A 67 -22.26 -8.20 0.39
C VAL A 67 -21.71 -9.37 -0.43
N THR A 68 -21.94 -9.37 -1.74
CA THR A 68 -21.31 -10.33 -2.64
C THR A 68 -19.80 -10.05 -2.78
N PRO A 69 -18.97 -11.08 -3.06
CA PRO A 69 -17.55 -10.86 -3.33
C PRO A 69 -17.29 -9.83 -4.45
N GLN A 70 -18.10 -9.83 -5.51
CA GLN A 70 -17.99 -8.87 -6.61
C GLN A 70 -18.24 -7.43 -6.13
N GLU A 71 -19.33 -7.19 -5.38
CA GLU A 71 -19.60 -5.86 -4.83
C GLU A 71 -18.50 -5.39 -3.88
N PHE A 72 -17.93 -6.30 -3.10
CA PHE A 72 -16.83 -6.00 -2.20
C PHE A 72 -15.59 -5.55 -2.97
N VAL A 73 -15.15 -6.32 -3.97
CA VAL A 73 -13.94 -5.98 -4.75
C VAL A 73 -14.16 -4.75 -5.63
N ASP A 74 -15.35 -4.52 -6.17
CA ASP A 74 -15.68 -3.30 -6.92
C ASP A 74 -15.45 -2.05 -6.06
N GLY A 75 -15.92 -2.07 -4.81
CA GLY A 75 -15.72 -0.96 -3.88
C GLY A 75 -14.25 -0.73 -3.54
N VAL A 76 -13.50 -1.80 -3.27
CA VAL A 76 -12.07 -1.69 -2.91
C VAL A 76 -11.21 -1.31 -4.12
N ALA A 77 -11.48 -1.87 -5.30
CA ALA A 77 -10.76 -1.53 -6.52
C ALA A 77 -10.94 -0.05 -6.90
N ALA A 78 -12.16 0.49 -6.73
CA ALA A 78 -12.42 1.92 -6.91
C ALA A 78 -11.57 2.78 -5.94
N GLN A 79 -11.51 2.43 -4.65
CA GLN A 79 -10.69 3.16 -3.68
C GLN A 79 -9.19 3.10 -4.03
N ILE A 80 -8.69 1.95 -4.49
CA ILE A 80 -7.29 1.81 -4.93
C ILE A 80 -7.02 2.73 -6.10
N LYS A 81 -7.90 2.71 -7.10
CA LYS A 81 -7.78 3.54 -8.30
C LYS A 81 -7.80 5.03 -7.95
N ASP A 82 -8.71 5.46 -7.07
CA ASP A 82 -8.81 6.86 -6.62
C ASP A 82 -7.50 7.32 -5.95
N ILE A 83 -6.86 6.46 -5.14
CA ILE A 83 -5.58 6.79 -4.51
C ILE A 83 -4.45 6.86 -5.56
N TRP A 84 -4.41 5.94 -6.54
CA TRP A 84 -3.43 6.01 -7.64
C TRP A 84 -3.60 7.29 -8.47
N ASP A 85 -4.84 7.66 -8.80
CA ASP A 85 -5.17 8.87 -9.55
C ASP A 85 -4.83 10.13 -8.73
N MET A 86 -5.16 10.15 -7.44
CA MET A 86 -4.81 11.24 -6.51
C MET A 86 -3.29 11.47 -6.45
N MET A 87 -2.50 10.40 -6.47
CA MET A 87 -1.03 10.48 -6.47
C MET A 87 -0.45 10.91 -7.83
N ASN A 88 -1.29 11.32 -8.77
CA ASN A 88 -0.90 11.75 -10.12
C ASN A 88 -0.05 10.70 -10.83
N THR A 89 -0.48 9.43 -10.81
CA THR A 89 0.20 8.35 -11.51
C THR A 89 -0.28 8.22 -12.95
N SER A 90 0.64 7.88 -13.86
CA SER A 90 0.44 7.93 -15.31
C SER A 90 0.38 6.55 -15.96
N TYR A 91 -0.27 5.58 -15.28
CA TYR A 91 -0.46 4.24 -15.85
C TYR A 91 -1.36 4.28 -17.10
N ASP A 92 -1.08 3.38 -18.04
CA ASP A 92 -1.83 3.24 -19.29
C ASP A 92 -2.94 2.17 -19.15
N LYS A 93 -2.77 1.18 -18.29
CA LYS A 93 -3.75 0.11 -18.01
C LYS A 93 -3.89 -0.13 -16.51
N PHE A 94 -5.13 -0.14 -16.05
CA PHE A 94 -5.54 -0.68 -14.76
C PHE A 94 -6.31 -1.97 -15.03
N ILE A 95 -5.68 -3.14 -14.79
CA ILE A 95 -6.29 -4.45 -14.98
C ILE A 95 -6.94 -4.93 -13.70
N ARG A 96 -8.06 -5.63 -13.83
CA ARG A 96 -8.72 -6.34 -12.73
C ARG A 96 -8.68 -7.84 -13.02
N THR A 97 -8.41 -8.68 -12.03
CA THR A 97 -8.45 -10.13 -12.27
C THR A 97 -9.87 -10.66 -12.47
N THR A 98 -10.90 -9.84 -12.18
CA THR A 98 -12.31 -10.08 -12.55
C THR A 98 -12.70 -9.59 -13.95
N ASP A 99 -11.75 -9.04 -14.73
CA ASP A 99 -12.03 -8.72 -16.15
C ASP A 99 -12.28 -10.03 -16.91
N ALA A 100 -13.37 -10.11 -17.67
CA ALA A 100 -13.81 -11.34 -18.33
C ALA A 100 -12.79 -11.92 -19.34
N ASP A 101 -12.05 -11.06 -20.01
CA ASP A 101 -10.97 -11.45 -20.93
C ASP A 101 -9.78 -12.05 -20.17
N HIS A 102 -9.47 -11.55 -18.97
CA HIS A 102 -8.46 -12.13 -18.11
C HIS A 102 -8.89 -13.52 -17.63
N GLU A 103 -10.09 -13.66 -17.09
CA GLU A 103 -10.61 -14.95 -16.59
C GLU A 103 -10.61 -16.03 -17.70
N GLU A 104 -11.07 -15.69 -18.91
CA GLU A 104 -11.05 -16.59 -20.06
C GLU A 104 -9.64 -17.06 -20.38
N GLN A 105 -8.67 -16.16 -20.40
CA GLN A 105 -7.28 -16.55 -20.70
C GLN A 105 -6.66 -17.39 -19.60
N VAL A 106 -6.95 -17.13 -18.32
CA VAL A 106 -6.49 -17.97 -17.20
C VAL A 106 -7.02 -19.40 -17.33
N GLN A 107 -8.30 -19.56 -17.69
CA GLN A 107 -8.89 -20.89 -17.94
C GLN A 107 -8.20 -21.62 -19.09
N LYS A 108 -7.95 -20.94 -20.21
CA LYS A 108 -7.22 -21.49 -21.36
C LYS A 108 -5.78 -21.86 -21.01
N ILE A 109 -5.09 -21.02 -20.26
CA ILE A 109 -3.73 -21.28 -19.77
C ILE A 109 -3.70 -22.52 -18.88
N PHE A 110 -4.61 -22.62 -17.91
CA PHE A 110 -4.72 -23.79 -17.03
C PHE A 110 -4.94 -25.08 -17.84
N LYS A 111 -5.88 -25.03 -18.79
CA LYS A 111 -6.18 -26.17 -19.67
C LYS A 111 -4.97 -26.59 -20.52
N LYS A 112 -4.27 -25.63 -21.12
CA LYS A 112 -3.06 -25.86 -21.92
C LYS A 112 -1.97 -26.55 -21.09
N LEU A 113 -1.69 -26.03 -19.88
CA LEU A 113 -0.71 -26.60 -18.96
C LEU A 113 -1.10 -28.03 -18.50
N TYR A 114 -2.40 -28.28 -18.36
CA TYR A 114 -2.92 -29.62 -18.05
C TYR A 114 -2.77 -30.58 -19.24
N ASP A 115 -3.18 -30.17 -20.44
CA ASP A 115 -3.13 -31.01 -21.65
C ASP A 115 -1.69 -31.39 -22.02
N GLN A 116 -0.72 -30.52 -21.78
CA GLN A 116 0.70 -30.81 -22.01
C GLN A 116 1.35 -31.61 -20.85
N GLY A 117 0.61 -31.90 -19.79
CA GLY A 117 1.04 -32.73 -18.67
C GLY A 117 1.94 -32.02 -17.67
N ASP A 118 1.99 -30.69 -17.67
CA ASP A 118 2.66 -29.88 -16.66
C ASP A 118 1.80 -29.65 -15.41
N ILE A 119 0.47 -29.76 -15.56
CA ILE A 119 -0.47 -29.83 -14.45
C ILE A 119 -1.02 -31.25 -14.35
N TYR A 120 -1.13 -31.78 -13.14
CA TYR A 120 -1.71 -33.10 -12.85
C TYR A 120 -2.57 -33.05 -11.59
N LYS A 121 -3.54 -33.97 -11.49
CA LYS A 121 -4.44 -34.06 -10.34
C LYS A 121 -3.83 -34.95 -9.24
N GLY A 122 -3.92 -34.48 -8.00
CA GLY A 122 -3.38 -35.19 -6.84
C GLY A 122 -4.14 -34.81 -5.56
N HIS A 123 -3.54 -35.14 -4.41
CA HIS A 123 -4.08 -34.76 -3.10
C HIS A 123 -3.03 -33.94 -2.37
N TYR A 124 -3.45 -32.79 -1.87
CA TYR A 124 -2.63 -31.98 -0.98
C TYR A 124 -2.87 -32.39 0.48
N GLU A 125 -1.79 -32.58 1.21
CA GLU A 125 -1.80 -32.75 2.66
C GLU A 125 -0.63 -31.98 3.24
N GLY A 126 -0.91 -30.92 4.02
CA GLY A 126 0.11 -30.05 4.57
C GLY A 126 -0.50 -28.90 5.39
N LEU A 127 0.23 -27.81 5.49
CA LEU A 127 -0.13 -26.64 6.28
C LEU A 127 -0.39 -25.45 5.38
N TYR A 128 -1.47 -24.72 5.63
CA TYR A 128 -1.89 -23.57 4.82
C TYR A 128 -1.94 -22.30 5.67
N CYS A 129 -1.35 -21.25 5.16
CA CYS A 129 -1.47 -19.90 5.73
C CYS A 129 -2.54 -19.11 4.98
N THR A 130 -3.72 -18.97 5.56
CA THR A 130 -4.84 -18.21 4.95
C THR A 130 -4.49 -16.76 4.63
N PRO A 131 -3.78 -16.00 5.52
CA PRO A 131 -3.42 -14.61 5.20
C PRO A 131 -2.45 -14.43 4.04
N CYS A 132 -1.55 -15.40 3.79
CA CYS A 132 -0.58 -15.37 2.69
C CYS A 132 -1.05 -16.18 1.48
N GLU A 133 -2.15 -16.93 1.63
CA GLU A 133 -2.67 -17.88 0.65
C GLU A 133 -1.57 -18.83 0.14
N SER A 134 -0.76 -19.36 1.06
CA SER A 134 0.43 -20.16 0.75
C SER A 134 0.45 -21.46 1.52
N PHE A 135 0.92 -22.51 0.83
CA PHE A 135 1.11 -23.83 1.40
C PHE A 135 2.54 -24.03 1.90
N PHE A 136 2.67 -24.77 3.01
CA PHE A 136 3.95 -25.09 3.63
C PHE A 136 3.99 -26.53 4.11
N THR A 137 5.17 -27.13 4.07
CA THR A 137 5.49 -28.35 4.81
C THR A 137 5.91 -27.98 6.24
N GLU A 138 5.86 -28.92 7.17
CA GLU A 138 6.34 -28.68 8.56
C GLU A 138 7.79 -28.17 8.60
N SER A 139 8.65 -28.68 7.71
CA SER A 139 10.05 -28.30 7.63
C SER A 139 10.28 -26.85 7.13
N GLN A 140 9.30 -26.26 6.48
CA GLN A 140 9.36 -24.88 5.98
C GLN A 140 8.89 -23.87 7.01
N LEU A 141 8.23 -24.30 8.08
CA LEU A 141 7.76 -23.39 9.12
C LEU A 141 8.91 -22.82 9.94
N LYS A 142 8.73 -21.60 10.40
CA LYS A 142 9.63 -20.94 11.32
C LYS A 142 8.95 -20.87 12.71
N ASP A 143 9.50 -21.60 13.66
CA ASP A 143 8.91 -21.75 15.02
C ASP A 143 7.43 -22.22 15.00
N GLY A 144 7.09 -23.14 14.06
CA GLY A 144 5.73 -23.65 13.88
C GLY A 144 4.76 -22.70 13.18
N LYS A 145 5.24 -21.57 12.66
CA LYS A 145 4.44 -20.51 12.03
C LYS A 145 4.83 -20.29 10.56
N CYS A 146 3.98 -19.58 9.85
CA CYS A 146 4.22 -19.17 8.47
C CYS A 146 5.54 -18.40 8.34
N PRO A 147 6.48 -18.82 7.49
CA PRO A 147 7.78 -18.16 7.35
C PRO A 147 7.68 -16.76 6.74
N ASP A 148 6.61 -16.49 5.97
CA ASP A 148 6.43 -15.22 5.26
C ASP A 148 5.79 -14.13 6.15
N CYS A 149 4.80 -14.49 6.98
CA CYS A 149 4.06 -13.49 7.77
C CYS A 149 4.09 -13.72 9.30
N GLY A 150 4.66 -14.83 9.78
CA GLY A 150 4.75 -15.17 11.20
C GLY A 150 3.43 -15.57 11.87
N ARG A 151 2.33 -15.74 11.13
CA ARG A 151 1.02 -16.15 11.66
C ARG A 151 0.88 -17.65 11.72
N ASP A 152 -0.15 -18.11 12.45
CA ASP A 152 -0.45 -19.54 12.56
C ASP A 152 -0.89 -20.10 11.21
N VAL A 153 -0.60 -21.38 11.00
CA VAL A 153 -0.98 -22.16 9.82
C VAL A 153 -1.98 -23.24 10.23
N VAL A 154 -2.86 -23.61 9.31
CA VAL A 154 -3.90 -24.62 9.56
C VAL A 154 -3.63 -25.86 8.71
N PRO A 155 -3.90 -27.09 9.21
CA PRO A 155 -3.85 -28.28 8.41
C PRO A 155 -4.84 -28.20 7.24
N ALA A 156 -4.37 -28.55 6.03
CA ALA A 156 -5.20 -28.59 4.83
C ALA A 156 -5.03 -29.96 4.16
N LYS A 157 -6.15 -30.59 3.83
CA LYS A 157 -6.17 -31.85 3.09
C LYS A 157 -7.30 -31.78 2.08
N GLU A 158 -6.94 -31.64 0.80
CA GLU A 158 -7.92 -31.53 -0.28
C GLU A 158 -7.41 -32.15 -1.58
N GLU A 159 -8.32 -32.54 -2.46
CA GLU A 159 -7.99 -32.86 -3.84
C GLU A 159 -7.61 -31.55 -4.54
N ALA A 160 -6.51 -31.57 -5.29
CA ALA A 160 -6.01 -30.38 -5.96
C ALA A 160 -5.26 -30.73 -7.24
N TYR A 161 -5.06 -29.74 -8.09
CA TYR A 161 -4.16 -29.80 -9.23
C TYR A 161 -2.80 -29.25 -8.83
N PHE A 162 -1.73 -29.90 -9.34
CA PHE A 162 -0.34 -29.54 -9.07
C PHE A 162 0.37 -29.21 -10.37
N PHE A 163 1.18 -28.16 -10.35
CA PHE A 163 2.06 -27.78 -11.44
C PHE A 163 3.49 -28.26 -11.15
N LYS A 164 4.13 -28.89 -12.15
CA LYS A 164 5.48 -29.50 -12.07
C LYS A 164 6.58 -28.43 -12.09
N MET A 165 6.76 -27.72 -10.97
CA MET A 165 7.79 -26.67 -10.82
C MET A 165 9.19 -27.21 -11.03
N SER A 166 9.46 -28.41 -10.51
CA SER A 166 10.76 -29.07 -10.56
C SER A 166 11.29 -29.31 -11.99
N LYS A 167 10.38 -29.50 -12.97
CA LYS A 167 10.73 -29.67 -14.39
C LYS A 167 11.52 -28.49 -14.97
N TYR A 168 11.29 -27.29 -14.46
CA TYR A 168 11.84 -26.03 -14.99
C TYR A 168 12.94 -25.42 -14.12
N ALA A 169 13.23 -26.00 -12.95
CA ALA A 169 14.13 -25.42 -11.95
C ALA A 169 15.54 -25.17 -12.52
N ASP A 170 16.14 -26.15 -13.19
CA ASP A 170 17.50 -26.04 -13.74
C ASP A 170 17.58 -24.94 -14.82
N SER A 171 16.56 -24.87 -15.69
CA SER A 171 16.49 -23.81 -16.73
C SER A 171 16.38 -22.42 -16.13
N LEU A 172 15.62 -22.28 -15.03
CA LEU A 172 15.52 -21.00 -14.33
C LEU A 172 16.84 -20.63 -13.64
N ILE A 173 17.50 -21.58 -13.00
CA ILE A 173 18.83 -21.38 -12.37
C ILE A 173 19.84 -20.92 -13.42
N GLU A 174 19.88 -21.55 -14.59
CA GLU A 174 20.74 -21.17 -15.69
C GLU A 174 20.42 -19.74 -16.17
N HIS A 175 19.14 -19.42 -16.35
CA HIS A 175 18.72 -18.08 -16.75
C HIS A 175 19.17 -17.03 -15.74
N ILE A 176 18.96 -17.23 -14.44
CA ILE A 176 19.37 -16.29 -13.37
C ILE A 176 20.89 -16.09 -13.36
N ASN A 177 21.67 -17.16 -13.61
CA ASN A 177 23.13 -17.08 -13.62
C ASN A 177 23.69 -16.37 -14.85
N THR A 178 23.04 -16.52 -15.99
CA THR A 178 23.44 -15.88 -17.26
C THR A 178 22.92 -14.45 -17.42
N HIS A 179 21.91 -14.06 -16.62
CA HIS A 179 21.29 -12.73 -16.66
C HIS A 179 21.42 -12.01 -15.29
N PRO A 180 22.59 -11.42 -14.98
CA PRO A 180 22.89 -10.90 -13.63
C PRO A 180 21.98 -9.75 -13.18
N LYS A 181 21.28 -9.07 -14.10
CA LYS A 181 20.30 -8.02 -13.79
C LYS A 181 18.87 -8.52 -13.69
N PHE A 182 18.61 -9.82 -13.92
CA PHE A 182 17.25 -10.37 -13.94
C PHE A 182 16.53 -10.15 -12.60
N ILE A 183 17.19 -10.41 -11.48
CA ILE A 183 16.66 -10.17 -10.13
C ILE A 183 17.47 -9.10 -9.43
N GLN A 184 16.81 -8.03 -9.01
CA GLN A 184 17.42 -6.93 -8.28
C GLN A 184 16.58 -6.59 -7.02
N PRO A 185 17.19 -6.15 -5.92
CA PRO A 185 18.65 -6.12 -5.64
C PRO A 185 19.30 -7.50 -5.61
N VAL A 186 20.62 -7.55 -5.63
CA VAL A 186 21.40 -8.82 -5.60
C VAL A 186 21.14 -9.63 -4.33
N SER A 187 20.83 -8.98 -3.21
CA SER A 187 20.40 -9.62 -1.97
C SER A 187 19.18 -10.53 -2.19
N ARG A 188 18.20 -10.08 -2.96
CA ARG A 188 16.99 -10.85 -3.30
C ARG A 188 17.31 -12.01 -4.24
N LYS A 189 18.19 -11.82 -5.23
CA LYS A 189 18.71 -12.93 -6.05
C LYS A 189 19.30 -14.04 -5.16
N ASN A 190 20.18 -13.68 -4.25
CA ASN A 190 20.86 -14.64 -3.37
C ASN A 190 19.87 -15.37 -2.45
N GLU A 191 18.87 -14.64 -1.92
CA GLU A 191 17.81 -15.22 -1.11
C GLU A 191 17.01 -16.28 -1.89
N MET A 192 16.57 -15.98 -3.11
CA MET A 192 15.80 -16.90 -3.95
C MET A 192 16.62 -18.13 -4.36
N MET A 193 17.88 -17.92 -4.75
CA MET A 193 18.78 -19.01 -5.11
C MET A 193 19.03 -19.96 -3.94
N ASN A 194 19.42 -19.42 -2.78
CA ASN A 194 19.88 -20.24 -1.66
C ASN A 194 18.74 -20.90 -0.88
N ASN A 195 17.61 -20.21 -0.74
CA ASN A 195 16.54 -20.68 0.13
C ASN A 195 15.49 -21.54 -0.63
N PHE A 196 15.40 -21.38 -1.95
CA PHE A 196 14.32 -22.04 -2.71
C PHE A 196 14.83 -22.87 -3.90
N LEU A 197 15.68 -22.30 -4.76
CA LEU A 197 16.07 -22.97 -6.02
C LEU A 197 17.11 -24.07 -5.80
N LEU A 198 18.20 -23.79 -5.10
CA LEU A 198 19.27 -24.78 -4.86
C LEU A 198 18.87 -25.95 -3.97
N PRO A 199 17.99 -25.77 -2.96
CA PRO A 199 17.44 -26.91 -2.20
C PRO A 199 16.50 -27.81 -3.02
N GLY A 200 16.02 -27.33 -4.18
CA GLY A 200 15.07 -28.03 -5.05
C GLY A 200 13.63 -27.53 -4.85
N LEU A 201 12.92 -27.39 -5.97
CA LEU A 201 11.52 -26.97 -5.98
C LEU A 201 10.59 -28.16 -5.84
N GLN A 202 9.56 -27.99 -5.03
CA GLN A 202 8.41 -28.88 -4.97
C GLN A 202 7.34 -28.44 -5.97
N ASP A 203 6.49 -29.36 -6.40
CA ASP A 203 5.38 -29.07 -7.28
C ASP A 203 4.37 -28.16 -6.58
N LEU A 204 3.85 -27.18 -7.32
CA LEU A 204 2.97 -26.14 -6.79
C LEU A 204 1.51 -26.56 -6.89
N CYS A 205 0.77 -26.51 -5.79
CA CYS A 205 -0.69 -26.62 -5.82
C CYS A 205 -1.28 -25.41 -6.56
N VAL A 206 -2.03 -25.66 -7.64
CA VAL A 206 -2.57 -24.61 -8.52
C VAL A 206 -4.10 -24.57 -8.59
N SER A 207 -4.78 -25.31 -7.71
CA SER A 207 -6.23 -25.22 -7.57
C SER A 207 -6.68 -25.39 -6.12
N ARG A 208 -7.89 -24.96 -5.82
CA ARG A 208 -8.54 -25.09 -4.51
C ARG A 208 -9.99 -25.55 -4.65
N THR A 209 -10.49 -26.24 -3.62
CA THR A 209 -11.89 -26.67 -3.51
C THR A 209 -12.56 -26.13 -2.24
N SER A 210 -11.80 -25.49 -1.35
CA SER A 210 -12.26 -25.06 -0.03
C SER A 210 -13.01 -23.72 -0.04
N PHE A 211 -13.05 -23.00 -1.17
CA PHE A 211 -13.80 -21.76 -1.39
C PHE A 211 -14.23 -21.67 -2.85
N THR A 212 -15.13 -20.72 -3.16
CA THR A 212 -15.75 -20.61 -4.48
C THR A 212 -15.40 -19.32 -5.24
N TRP A 213 -14.93 -18.29 -4.54
CA TRP A 213 -14.54 -17.02 -5.15
C TRP A 213 -13.18 -17.09 -5.81
N GLY A 214 -13.17 -17.44 -7.09
CA GLY A 214 -12.00 -17.59 -7.94
C GLY A 214 -12.39 -18.04 -9.33
N ILE A 215 -11.44 -18.10 -10.25
CA ILE A 215 -11.69 -18.53 -11.65
C ILE A 215 -11.88 -20.03 -11.68
N PRO A 216 -13.05 -20.56 -12.11
CA PRO A 216 -13.30 -21.99 -12.16
C PRO A 216 -12.38 -22.69 -13.17
N VAL A 217 -11.92 -23.89 -12.83
CA VAL A 217 -11.26 -24.76 -13.80
C VAL A 217 -12.33 -25.30 -14.77
N ASP A 218 -12.27 -24.90 -16.04
CA ASP A 218 -13.32 -25.12 -17.04
C ASP A 218 -13.78 -26.58 -17.15
N PHE A 219 -12.85 -27.53 -17.16
CA PHE A 219 -13.14 -28.97 -17.28
C PHE A 219 -13.39 -29.69 -15.93
N ASP A 220 -13.21 -28.99 -14.79
CA ASP A 220 -13.49 -29.50 -13.44
C ASP A 220 -13.97 -28.37 -12.51
N PRO A 221 -15.23 -27.91 -12.65
CA PRO A 221 -15.75 -26.70 -11.96
C PRO A 221 -15.83 -26.80 -10.43
N LYS A 222 -15.48 -27.96 -9.84
CA LYS A 222 -15.33 -28.08 -8.38
C LYS A 222 -14.08 -27.36 -7.87
N HIS A 223 -13.12 -27.12 -8.75
CA HIS A 223 -11.87 -26.44 -8.46
C HIS A 223 -11.92 -25.01 -8.97
N VAL A 224 -11.38 -24.10 -8.18
CA VAL A 224 -11.01 -22.75 -8.63
C VAL A 224 -9.50 -22.68 -8.80
N THR A 225 -9.05 -21.87 -9.75
CA THR A 225 -7.62 -21.64 -10.01
C THR A 225 -6.98 -20.98 -8.78
N TYR A 226 -5.78 -21.44 -8.44
CA TYR A 226 -5.00 -20.87 -7.35
C TYR A 226 -4.58 -19.42 -7.67
N VAL A 227 -4.73 -18.55 -6.67
CA VAL A 227 -4.58 -17.11 -6.81
C VAL A 227 -3.28 -16.66 -7.51
N TRP A 228 -2.16 -17.35 -7.31
CA TRP A 228 -0.90 -16.96 -7.94
C TRP A 228 -0.80 -17.33 -9.43
N LEU A 229 -1.46 -18.39 -9.90
CA LEU A 229 -1.57 -18.63 -11.34
C LEU A 229 -2.48 -17.61 -12.00
N ASP A 230 -3.58 -17.25 -11.34
CA ASP A 230 -4.48 -16.18 -11.73
C ASP A 230 -3.75 -14.83 -11.74
N ALA A 231 -3.31 -14.36 -10.58
CA ALA A 231 -2.74 -13.03 -10.42
C ALA A 231 -1.51 -12.78 -11.33
N LEU A 232 -0.58 -13.74 -11.45
CA LEU A 232 0.65 -13.51 -12.23
C LEU A 232 0.41 -13.40 -13.74
N THR A 233 -0.63 -14.04 -14.26
CA THR A 233 -0.95 -13.95 -15.69
C THR A 233 -1.48 -12.58 -16.13
N ASN A 234 -1.85 -11.71 -15.18
CA ASN A 234 -2.26 -10.33 -15.49
C ASN A 234 -1.26 -9.61 -16.38
N TYR A 235 0.04 -9.88 -16.21
CA TYR A 235 1.11 -9.19 -16.92
C TYR A 235 1.10 -9.42 -18.43
N ILE A 236 0.49 -10.50 -18.87
CA ILE A 236 0.32 -10.81 -20.30
C ILE A 236 -1.12 -10.58 -20.76
N THR A 237 -2.12 -10.93 -19.95
CA THR A 237 -3.53 -10.75 -20.34
C THR A 237 -3.90 -9.28 -20.46
N GLY A 238 -3.38 -8.41 -19.58
CA GLY A 238 -3.63 -6.97 -19.60
C GLY A 238 -3.14 -6.25 -20.86
N ILE A 239 -2.23 -6.86 -21.60
CA ILE A 239 -1.76 -6.38 -22.91
C ILE A 239 -2.29 -7.22 -24.08
N GLY A 240 -3.23 -8.15 -23.80
CA GLY A 240 -3.95 -8.89 -24.82
C GLY A 240 -3.26 -10.15 -25.32
N TYR A 241 -2.60 -10.90 -24.42
CA TYR A 241 -2.16 -12.26 -24.70
C TYR A 241 -3.37 -13.16 -24.97
N ASP A 242 -3.28 -13.98 -26.01
CA ASP A 242 -4.25 -15.02 -26.30
C ASP A 242 -3.56 -16.38 -26.39
N CYS A 243 -4.01 -17.32 -25.55
CA CYS A 243 -3.48 -18.68 -25.47
C CYS A 243 -3.65 -19.48 -26.76
N ASP A 244 -4.63 -19.13 -27.57
CA ASP A 244 -4.93 -19.76 -28.87
C ASP A 244 -4.09 -19.18 -30.04
N GLY A 245 -3.19 -18.24 -29.74
CA GLY A 245 -2.25 -17.67 -30.71
C GLY A 245 -2.73 -16.42 -31.44
N ASN A 246 -3.85 -15.81 -31.02
CA ASN A 246 -4.41 -14.60 -31.60
C ASN A 246 -4.11 -13.34 -30.75
N SER A 247 -2.94 -13.32 -30.09
CA SER A 247 -2.52 -12.20 -29.26
C SER A 247 -2.54 -10.87 -30.00
N THR A 248 -2.89 -9.81 -29.30
CA THR A 248 -3.02 -8.46 -29.88
C THR A 248 -1.68 -7.87 -30.31
N ASP A 249 -1.73 -6.82 -31.15
CA ASP A 249 -0.56 -6.01 -31.51
C ASP A 249 0.10 -5.38 -30.26
N LEU A 250 -0.68 -5.07 -29.23
CA LEU A 250 -0.18 -4.51 -27.98
C LEU A 250 0.71 -5.52 -27.26
N PHE A 251 0.30 -6.79 -27.18
CA PHE A 251 1.11 -7.87 -26.64
C PHE A 251 2.38 -8.07 -27.47
N ASN A 252 2.24 -8.23 -28.78
CA ASN A 252 3.36 -8.48 -29.69
C ASN A 252 4.41 -7.36 -29.65
N LYS A 253 3.98 -6.12 -29.41
CA LYS A 253 4.84 -4.96 -29.28
C LYS A 253 5.56 -4.92 -27.92
N ASN A 254 4.84 -5.15 -26.82
CA ASN A 254 5.32 -4.84 -25.47
C ASN A 254 5.94 -6.04 -24.74
N TRP A 255 5.50 -7.27 -25.02
CA TRP A 255 6.10 -8.43 -24.35
C TRP A 255 7.48 -8.77 -24.96
N PRO A 256 8.51 -9.19 -24.18
CA PRO A 256 8.52 -9.32 -22.73
C PRO A 256 8.60 -7.97 -22.01
N ALA A 257 8.14 -7.95 -20.74
CA ALA A 257 8.26 -6.77 -19.89
C ALA A 257 9.73 -6.37 -19.68
N ASP A 258 9.98 -5.06 -19.67
CA ASP A 258 11.32 -4.52 -19.37
C ASP A 258 11.58 -4.49 -17.87
N LEU A 259 10.52 -4.23 -17.07
CA LEU A 259 10.63 -4.20 -15.61
C LEU A 259 9.32 -4.64 -14.96
N HIS A 260 9.38 -5.65 -14.10
CA HIS A 260 8.40 -5.92 -13.05
C HIS A 260 8.90 -5.31 -11.74
N LEU A 261 8.17 -4.33 -11.21
CA LEU A 261 8.48 -3.67 -9.96
C LEU A 261 7.49 -4.14 -8.91
N ILE A 262 7.98 -4.76 -7.83
CA ILE A 262 7.15 -5.47 -6.86
C ILE A 262 7.70 -5.31 -5.45
N GLY A 263 6.87 -5.52 -4.42
CA GLY A 263 7.33 -5.60 -3.04
C GLY A 263 8.20 -6.85 -2.78
N LYS A 264 9.20 -6.71 -1.92
CA LYS A 264 10.10 -7.83 -1.57
C LYS A 264 9.39 -9.03 -0.93
N ASP A 265 8.21 -8.83 -0.37
CA ASP A 265 7.38 -9.86 0.26
C ASP A 265 6.77 -10.86 -0.74
N ILE A 266 6.62 -10.46 -2.00
CA ILE A 266 6.11 -11.31 -3.07
C ILE A 266 7.18 -11.66 -4.12
N ILE A 267 8.46 -11.42 -3.81
CA ILE A 267 9.57 -11.65 -4.74
C ILE A 267 9.66 -13.10 -5.20
N ARG A 268 9.37 -14.07 -4.32
CA ARG A 268 9.39 -15.50 -4.64
C ARG A 268 8.44 -15.85 -5.77
N PHE A 269 7.22 -15.31 -5.74
CA PHE A 269 6.20 -15.59 -6.75
C PHE A 269 6.58 -15.03 -8.13
N HIS A 270 7.20 -13.85 -8.15
CA HIS A 270 7.59 -13.16 -9.38
C HIS A 270 8.90 -13.64 -9.98
N THR A 271 9.82 -14.19 -9.16
CA THR A 271 11.14 -14.62 -9.61
C THR A 271 11.27 -16.13 -9.77
N ILE A 272 10.32 -16.89 -9.21
CA ILE A 272 10.31 -18.37 -9.34
C ILE A 272 9.05 -18.81 -10.07
N TYR A 273 7.83 -18.54 -9.54
CA TYR A 273 6.60 -19.05 -10.13
C TYR A 273 6.33 -18.46 -11.50
N TRP A 274 6.36 -17.14 -11.61
CA TRP A 274 6.07 -16.45 -12.86
C TRP A 274 7.01 -16.83 -14.01
N PRO A 275 8.34 -16.81 -13.87
CA PRO A 275 9.23 -17.28 -14.92
C PRO A 275 9.00 -18.74 -15.33
N ILE A 276 8.69 -19.61 -14.37
CA ILE A 276 8.42 -21.01 -14.67
C ILE A 276 7.10 -21.19 -15.45
N PHE A 277 6.05 -20.43 -15.10
CA PHE A 277 4.80 -20.45 -15.90
C PHE A 277 5.05 -19.95 -17.32
N LEU A 278 5.86 -18.92 -17.50
CA LEU A 278 6.24 -18.42 -18.82
C LEU A 278 7.04 -19.44 -19.62
N MET A 279 7.99 -20.14 -18.99
CA MET A 279 8.74 -21.23 -19.64
C MET A 279 7.81 -22.36 -20.10
N ALA A 280 6.82 -22.71 -19.26
CA ALA A 280 5.84 -23.74 -19.62
C ALA A 280 4.88 -23.32 -20.75
N LEU A 281 4.67 -22.00 -20.90
CA LEU A 281 3.88 -21.41 -21.99
C LEU A 281 4.71 -21.14 -23.26
N ASP A 282 6.02 -21.42 -23.23
CA ASP A 282 6.98 -21.09 -24.28
C ASP A 282 7.02 -19.58 -24.59
N LEU A 283 6.95 -18.76 -23.54
CA LEU A 283 7.01 -17.30 -23.62
C LEU A 283 8.35 -16.78 -23.11
N PRO A 284 8.91 -15.71 -23.71
CA PRO A 284 10.13 -15.07 -23.21
C PRO A 284 9.91 -14.50 -21.81
N LEU A 285 10.96 -14.55 -20.97
CA LEU A 285 10.94 -14.04 -19.62
C LEU A 285 11.05 -12.50 -19.59
N PRO A 286 10.53 -11.83 -18.55
CA PRO A 286 10.77 -10.41 -18.33
C PRO A 286 12.26 -10.12 -18.22
N LYS A 287 12.71 -8.92 -18.61
CA LYS A 287 14.14 -8.58 -18.61
C LYS A 287 14.68 -8.35 -17.21
N GLN A 288 13.85 -7.79 -16.32
CA GLN A 288 14.24 -7.44 -14.96
C GLN A 288 13.05 -7.48 -14.01
N ILE A 289 13.30 -7.98 -12.78
CA ILE A 289 12.37 -7.97 -11.65
C ILE A 289 13.07 -7.25 -10.51
N PHE A 290 12.47 -6.16 -10.02
CA PHE A 290 12.98 -5.39 -8.91
C PHE A 290 12.08 -5.54 -7.68
N GLY A 291 12.62 -6.19 -6.64
CA GLY A 291 11.95 -6.34 -5.35
C GLY A 291 12.31 -5.17 -4.43
N HIS A 292 11.45 -4.14 -4.40
CA HIS A 292 11.70 -2.97 -3.57
C HIS A 292 11.53 -3.29 -2.06
N PRO A 293 12.24 -2.57 -1.18
CA PRO A 293 12.15 -2.73 0.27
C PRO A 293 10.81 -2.22 0.83
N TRP A 294 10.54 -2.51 2.10
CA TRP A 294 9.36 -2.03 2.80
C TRP A 294 9.53 -0.60 3.30
N LEU A 295 8.44 0.12 3.32
CA LEU A 295 8.30 1.37 4.08
C LEU A 295 7.70 1.04 5.45
N MET A 296 8.46 1.31 6.49
CA MET A 296 8.12 0.97 7.88
C MET A 296 7.66 2.22 8.63
N GLN A 297 6.77 2.07 9.60
CA GLN A 297 6.44 3.15 10.53
C GLN A 297 7.10 2.86 11.88
N GLY A 298 7.97 3.78 12.32
CA GLY A 298 8.76 3.58 13.53
C GLY A 298 9.56 2.27 13.46
N ASP A 299 9.48 1.45 14.51
CA ASP A 299 10.27 0.22 14.65
C ASP A 299 9.69 -1.01 13.92
N GLY A 300 8.60 -0.87 13.14
CA GLY A 300 7.94 -2.05 12.62
C GLY A 300 7.17 -1.91 11.31
N LYS A 301 6.87 -3.07 10.72
CA LYS A 301 6.00 -3.17 9.54
C LYS A 301 4.61 -2.63 9.88
N MET A 302 4.06 -1.80 9.00
CA MET A 302 2.69 -1.32 9.10
C MET A 302 1.70 -2.48 9.10
N SER A 303 0.77 -2.46 10.06
CA SER A 303 -0.28 -3.47 10.19
C SER A 303 -1.56 -2.85 10.73
N LYS A 304 -2.69 -3.12 10.07
CA LYS A 304 -4.01 -2.65 10.52
C LYS A 304 -4.34 -3.08 11.95
N SER A 305 -3.93 -4.30 12.34
CA SER A 305 -4.13 -4.81 13.70
C SER A 305 -3.32 -4.11 14.77
N LYS A 306 -2.23 -3.42 14.40
CA LYS A 306 -1.40 -2.62 15.30
C LYS A 306 -1.81 -1.15 15.36
N GLY A 307 -2.73 -0.71 14.49
CA GLY A 307 -3.16 0.69 14.39
C GLY A 307 -2.07 1.66 13.93
N ASN A 308 -0.97 1.15 13.33
CA ASN A 308 0.18 1.94 12.89
C ASN A 308 0.23 2.07 11.35
N VAL A 309 -0.91 2.16 10.68
CA VAL A 309 -0.97 2.30 9.23
C VAL A 309 -1.13 3.77 8.86
N LEU A 310 -0.28 4.24 7.95
CA LEU A 310 -0.40 5.55 7.31
C LEU A 310 -0.98 5.38 5.90
N TYR A 311 -1.91 6.26 5.55
CA TYR A 311 -2.56 6.27 4.25
C TYR A 311 -2.12 7.48 3.43
N ALA A 312 -2.06 7.31 2.11
CA ALA A 312 -1.58 8.35 1.21
C ALA A 312 -2.46 9.59 1.20
N ASP A 313 -3.78 9.43 1.24
CA ASP A 313 -4.74 10.54 1.29
C ASP A 313 -4.58 11.39 2.55
N GLU A 314 -4.34 10.76 3.71
CA GLU A 314 -4.05 11.48 4.96
C GLU A 314 -2.78 12.32 4.84
N LEU A 315 -1.72 11.75 4.27
CA LEU A 315 -0.46 12.47 4.07
C LEU A 315 -0.59 13.59 3.04
N VAL A 316 -1.36 13.36 1.97
CA VAL A 316 -1.63 14.37 0.93
C VAL A 316 -2.42 15.56 1.49
N ASP A 317 -3.38 15.32 2.38
CA ASP A 317 -4.13 16.38 3.06
C ASP A 317 -3.22 17.32 3.87
N PHE A 318 -2.16 16.79 4.49
CA PHE A 318 -1.21 17.58 5.28
C PHE A 318 -0.14 18.27 4.43
N PHE A 319 0.36 17.59 3.40
CA PHE A 319 1.62 17.95 2.76
C PHE A 319 1.50 18.22 1.25
N GLY A 320 0.41 17.79 0.63
CA GLY A 320 0.22 17.82 -0.82
C GLY A 320 0.92 16.65 -1.54
N VAL A 321 0.46 16.38 -2.76
CA VAL A 321 0.86 15.19 -3.55
C VAL A 321 2.36 15.12 -3.77
N ASP A 322 2.97 16.20 -4.29
CA ASP A 322 4.40 16.16 -4.66
C ASP A 322 5.34 16.09 -3.44
N ALA A 323 4.93 16.58 -2.26
CA ALA A 323 5.71 16.41 -1.05
C ALA A 323 5.69 14.94 -0.57
N VAL A 324 4.55 14.27 -0.68
CA VAL A 324 4.44 12.83 -0.40
C VAL A 324 5.24 12.02 -1.43
N ARG A 325 5.14 12.34 -2.72
CA ARG A 325 5.96 11.73 -3.78
C ARG A 325 7.45 11.89 -3.51
N TYR A 326 7.89 13.11 -3.20
CA TYR A 326 9.29 13.37 -2.83
C TYR A 326 9.74 12.45 -1.71
N PHE A 327 8.99 12.40 -0.62
CA PHE A 327 9.37 11.62 0.56
C PHE A 327 9.53 10.14 0.25
N VAL A 328 8.50 9.52 -0.35
CA VAL A 328 8.54 8.07 -0.63
C VAL A 328 9.57 7.71 -1.71
N LEU A 329 9.95 8.62 -2.59
CA LEU A 329 10.98 8.37 -3.61
C LEU A 329 12.40 8.64 -3.09
N HIS A 330 12.59 9.66 -2.22
CA HIS A 330 13.91 10.08 -1.75
C HIS A 330 14.37 9.32 -0.51
N GLU A 331 13.46 9.03 0.44
CA GLU A 331 13.83 8.41 1.72
C GLU A 331 13.84 6.88 1.69
N MET A 332 13.49 6.27 0.56
CA MET A 332 13.53 4.81 0.41
C MET A 332 14.87 4.35 -0.13
N PRO A 333 15.69 3.64 0.69
CA PRO A 333 16.95 3.06 0.23
C PRO A 333 16.73 2.01 -0.88
N PHE A 334 17.77 1.72 -1.66
CA PHE A 334 17.67 0.73 -2.75
C PHE A 334 17.43 -0.71 -2.28
N ASP A 335 18.02 -1.13 -1.16
CA ASP A 335 18.04 -2.52 -0.70
C ASP A 335 17.48 -2.69 0.72
N ASN A 336 17.64 -1.68 1.58
CA ASN A 336 17.19 -1.72 2.97
C ASN A 336 15.82 -1.08 3.14
N ASP A 337 15.10 -1.48 4.19
CA ASP A 337 13.81 -0.89 4.52
C ASP A 337 13.94 0.59 4.89
N GLY A 338 12.99 1.39 4.44
CA GLY A 338 12.87 2.80 4.78
C GLY A 338 11.93 3.01 5.98
N VAL A 339 12.04 4.17 6.61
CA VAL A 339 11.19 4.55 7.74
C VAL A 339 10.45 5.84 7.41
N ILE A 340 9.16 5.89 7.77
CA ILE A 340 8.33 7.08 7.69
C ILE A 340 7.81 7.45 9.08
N THR A 341 7.99 8.72 9.46
CA THR A 341 7.33 9.34 10.61
C THR A 341 6.86 10.73 10.24
N TRP A 342 5.91 11.27 10.98
CA TRP A 342 5.43 12.63 10.76
C TRP A 342 6.54 13.66 10.93
N GLU A 343 7.39 13.49 11.94
CA GLU A 343 8.52 14.36 12.22
C GLU A 343 9.53 14.38 11.08
N LEU A 344 9.88 13.18 10.55
CA LEU A 344 10.81 13.05 9.44
C LEU A 344 10.26 13.69 8.17
N MET A 345 8.96 13.54 7.91
CA MET A 345 8.31 14.21 6.78
C MET A 345 8.40 15.73 6.90
N VAL A 346 8.06 16.30 8.07
CA VAL A 346 8.16 17.74 8.32
C VAL A 346 9.60 18.23 8.17
N GLU A 347 10.57 17.48 8.71
CA GLU A 347 12.00 17.82 8.58
C GLU A 347 12.42 17.87 7.11
N ARG A 348 12.08 16.86 6.32
CA ARG A 348 12.45 16.79 4.90
C ARG A 348 11.76 17.88 4.06
N ILE A 349 10.48 18.12 4.30
CA ILE A 349 9.76 19.19 3.63
C ILE A 349 10.40 20.53 3.94
N ASN A 350 10.73 20.82 5.20
CA ASN A 350 11.34 22.07 5.59
C ASN A 350 12.75 22.24 5.03
N SER A 351 13.61 21.21 5.13
CA SER A 351 15.01 21.31 4.74
C SER A 351 15.21 21.29 3.22
N GLU A 352 14.57 20.36 2.53
CA GLU A 352 14.82 20.14 1.11
C GLU A 352 13.79 20.86 0.23
N LEU A 353 12.51 20.75 0.50
CA LEU A 353 11.48 21.33 -0.38
C LEU A 353 11.30 22.83 -0.14
N ALA A 354 11.13 23.27 1.11
CA ALA A 354 10.93 24.68 1.41
C ALA A 354 12.24 25.47 1.33
N ASN A 355 13.31 25.02 2.01
CA ASN A 355 14.56 25.79 2.06
C ASN A 355 15.41 25.63 0.80
N THR A 356 15.65 24.39 0.33
CA THR A 356 16.56 24.18 -0.82
C THR A 356 15.89 24.57 -2.13
N LEU A 357 14.68 24.07 -2.42
CA LEU A 357 14.01 24.29 -3.70
C LEU A 357 13.12 25.55 -3.69
N GLY A 358 12.15 25.62 -2.78
CA GLY A 358 11.16 26.70 -2.74
C GLY A 358 11.80 28.08 -2.53
N ASN A 359 12.72 28.18 -1.58
CA ASN A 359 13.45 29.42 -1.32
C ASN A 359 14.36 29.83 -2.49
N LEU A 360 15.01 28.87 -3.16
CA LEU A 360 15.82 29.15 -4.36
C LEU A 360 14.98 29.82 -5.45
N VAL A 361 13.86 29.20 -5.81
CA VAL A 361 12.95 29.72 -6.86
C VAL A 361 12.42 31.08 -6.47
N ASN A 362 11.90 31.23 -5.25
CA ASN A 362 11.35 32.50 -4.75
C ASN A 362 12.41 33.63 -4.74
N ARG A 363 13.61 33.35 -4.20
CA ARG A 363 14.70 34.38 -4.16
C ARG A 363 15.12 34.78 -5.58
N THR A 364 15.24 33.85 -6.50
CA THR A 364 15.61 34.12 -7.89
C THR A 364 14.58 35.03 -8.56
N ILE A 365 13.30 34.70 -8.45
CA ILE A 365 12.20 35.52 -9.01
C ILE A 365 12.15 36.89 -8.33
N SER A 366 12.24 36.93 -7.00
CA SER A 366 12.20 38.19 -6.24
C SER A 366 13.36 39.13 -6.58
N MET A 367 14.58 38.57 -6.77
CA MET A 367 15.73 39.37 -7.21
C MET A 367 15.57 39.86 -8.66
N SER A 368 15.03 39.02 -9.55
CA SER A 368 14.75 39.42 -10.94
C SER A 368 13.73 40.57 -10.99
N ASN A 369 12.65 40.48 -10.22
CA ASN A 369 11.66 41.53 -10.11
C ASN A 369 12.25 42.81 -9.52
N LYS A 370 13.02 42.71 -8.44
CA LYS A 370 13.58 43.83 -7.73
C LYS A 370 14.61 44.64 -8.53
N TYR A 371 15.45 43.95 -9.32
CA TYR A 371 16.59 44.57 -9.97
C TYR A 371 16.38 44.84 -11.46
N PHE A 372 15.47 44.10 -12.12
CA PHE A 372 15.25 44.16 -13.56
C PHE A 372 13.77 44.09 -13.95
N ASP A 373 12.84 44.48 -13.07
CA ASP A 373 11.39 44.41 -13.32
C ASP A 373 10.90 43.05 -13.82
N GLY A 374 11.56 41.97 -13.36
CA GLY A 374 11.29 40.60 -13.70
C GLY A 374 11.93 40.11 -15.01
N VAL A 375 12.58 40.96 -15.75
CA VAL A 375 13.22 40.60 -17.04
C VAL A 375 14.56 39.90 -16.77
N VAL A 376 14.70 38.70 -17.31
CA VAL A 376 15.93 37.88 -17.22
C VAL A 376 16.67 37.93 -18.55
N SER A 377 17.82 38.59 -18.57
CA SER A 377 18.60 38.81 -19.79
C SER A 377 19.95 38.16 -19.73
N LYS A 378 20.33 37.53 -20.85
CA LYS A 378 21.66 36.94 -21.04
C LYS A 378 22.65 38.07 -21.41
N THR A 379 23.71 38.22 -20.61
CA THR A 379 24.85 39.08 -20.92
C THR A 379 26.11 38.27 -21.03
N ASN A 380 27.21 38.90 -21.46
CA ASN A 380 28.51 38.20 -21.69
C ASN A 380 29.55 38.48 -20.60
N VAL A 381 29.15 39.05 -19.47
CA VAL A 381 30.03 39.35 -18.34
C VAL A 381 30.08 38.13 -17.42
N THR A 382 31.09 37.29 -17.58
CA THR A 382 31.29 36.01 -16.89
C THR A 382 32.40 36.03 -15.85
N ASP A 383 32.40 35.07 -14.95
CA ASP A 383 33.42 34.82 -13.94
C ASP A 383 33.63 33.29 -13.78
N ASN A 384 34.75 32.86 -13.15
CA ASN A 384 35.09 31.44 -12.96
C ASN A 384 33.98 30.67 -12.22
N VAL A 385 33.31 31.28 -11.26
CA VAL A 385 32.20 30.64 -10.51
C VAL A 385 30.99 30.27 -11.40
N ASP A 386 30.86 30.93 -12.58
CA ASP A 386 29.82 30.61 -13.56
C ASP A 386 30.11 29.29 -14.26
N GLU A 387 31.37 29.05 -14.58
CA GLU A 387 31.80 27.78 -15.23
C GLU A 387 31.64 26.60 -14.28
N ASP A 388 31.93 26.79 -12.99
CA ASP A 388 31.67 25.77 -11.95
C ASP A 388 30.18 25.43 -11.81
N LEU A 389 29.30 26.43 -11.86
CA LEU A 389 27.84 26.22 -11.86
C LEU A 389 27.41 25.47 -13.11
N LYS A 390 27.80 25.94 -14.29
CA LYS A 390 27.46 25.32 -15.58
C LYS A 390 27.92 23.86 -15.65
N ALA A 391 29.16 23.60 -15.24
CA ALA A 391 29.71 22.25 -15.21
C ALA A 391 28.87 21.32 -14.32
N ALA A 392 28.50 21.76 -13.12
CA ALA A 392 27.67 20.98 -12.19
C ALA A 392 26.25 20.72 -12.75
N VAL A 393 25.64 21.75 -13.34
CA VAL A 393 24.30 21.64 -13.93
C VAL A 393 24.28 20.67 -15.11
N LEU A 394 25.26 20.76 -16.00
CA LEU A 394 25.34 19.90 -17.19
C LEU A 394 25.72 18.45 -16.87
N ALA A 395 26.49 18.23 -15.80
CA ALA A 395 26.84 16.88 -15.32
C ALA A 395 25.62 16.12 -14.77
N ALA A 396 24.58 16.81 -14.30
CA ALA A 396 23.43 16.23 -13.62
C ALA A 396 22.66 15.23 -14.50
N LYS A 397 22.50 15.50 -15.82
CA LYS A 397 21.85 14.57 -16.76
C LYS A 397 22.46 13.16 -16.69
N ASN A 398 23.79 13.07 -16.80
CA ASN A 398 24.49 11.79 -16.79
C ASN A 398 24.52 11.16 -15.39
N ALA A 399 24.66 11.96 -14.33
CA ALA A 399 24.60 11.47 -12.96
C ALA A 399 23.24 10.83 -12.65
N VAL A 400 22.15 11.51 -12.98
CA VAL A 400 20.78 11.00 -12.83
C VAL A 400 20.56 9.75 -13.69
N ALA A 401 21.00 9.76 -14.96
CA ALA A 401 20.87 8.62 -15.86
C ALA A 401 21.54 7.36 -15.30
N GLY A 402 22.78 7.49 -14.81
CA GLY A 402 23.51 6.36 -14.22
C GLY A 402 22.80 5.76 -12.99
N LYS A 403 22.13 6.58 -12.18
CA LYS A 403 21.34 6.11 -11.05
C LYS A 403 20.04 5.43 -11.50
N MET A 404 19.31 6.05 -12.43
CA MET A 404 18.04 5.54 -12.95
C MET A 404 18.19 4.22 -13.73
N GLU A 405 19.28 4.03 -14.47
CA GLU A 405 19.59 2.76 -15.16
C GLU A 405 19.82 1.59 -14.20
N ASN A 406 20.15 1.87 -12.95
CA ASN A 406 20.31 0.90 -11.89
C ASN A 406 19.16 0.94 -10.86
N LEU A 407 18.02 1.55 -11.18
CA LEU A 407 16.81 1.67 -10.36
C LEU A 407 17.04 2.37 -9.00
N ARG A 408 18.11 3.16 -8.87
CA ARG A 408 18.48 3.89 -7.65
C ARG A 408 17.80 5.26 -7.63
N VAL A 409 16.49 5.26 -7.50
CA VAL A 409 15.65 6.46 -7.63
C VAL A 409 15.96 7.50 -6.55
N ALA A 410 16.14 7.10 -5.30
CA ALA A 410 16.52 8.02 -4.21
C ALA A 410 17.84 8.72 -4.48
N ASP A 411 18.84 7.97 -4.98
CA ASP A 411 20.14 8.53 -5.37
C ASP A 411 20.00 9.50 -6.55
N ALA A 412 19.13 9.19 -7.52
CA ALA A 412 18.85 10.07 -8.65
C ALA A 412 18.24 11.40 -8.20
N MET A 413 17.28 11.35 -7.26
CA MET A 413 16.72 12.57 -6.67
C MET A 413 17.74 13.38 -5.91
N THR A 414 18.67 12.73 -5.20
CA THR A 414 19.81 13.41 -4.54
C THR A 414 20.66 14.17 -5.56
N GLU A 415 20.96 13.58 -6.72
CA GLU A 415 21.70 14.27 -7.79
C GLU A 415 20.95 15.48 -8.34
N ILE A 416 19.62 15.39 -8.48
CA ILE A 416 18.79 16.53 -8.88
C ILE A 416 18.85 17.65 -7.84
N PHE A 417 18.69 17.32 -6.56
CA PHE A 417 18.76 18.31 -5.48
C PHE A 417 20.16 18.93 -5.31
N ASN A 418 21.22 18.24 -5.69
CA ASN A 418 22.56 18.79 -5.76
C ASN A 418 22.66 19.95 -6.76
N VAL A 419 21.88 19.95 -7.85
CA VAL A 419 21.78 21.10 -8.77
C VAL A 419 21.22 22.33 -8.04
N PHE A 420 20.13 22.16 -7.29
CA PHE A 420 19.51 23.27 -6.54
C PHE A 420 20.40 23.76 -5.40
N LYS A 421 21.08 22.84 -4.70
CA LYS A 421 22.09 23.19 -3.68
C LYS A 421 23.26 23.97 -4.29
N ARG A 422 23.73 23.59 -5.49
CA ARG A 422 24.77 24.33 -6.21
C ARG A 422 24.31 25.72 -6.63
N CYS A 423 23.04 25.87 -7.07
CA CYS A 423 22.45 27.18 -7.36
C CYS A 423 22.37 28.07 -6.11
N ASN A 424 21.96 27.53 -4.96
CA ASN A 424 21.96 28.29 -3.70
C ASN A 424 23.36 28.74 -3.31
N LYS A 425 24.36 27.86 -3.40
CA LYS A 425 25.77 28.20 -3.16
C LYS A 425 26.25 29.29 -4.11
N TYR A 426 25.85 29.26 -5.37
CA TYR A 426 26.20 30.27 -6.36
C TYR A 426 25.62 31.66 -6.02
N ILE A 427 24.43 31.73 -5.42
CA ILE A 427 23.89 33.00 -4.89
C ILE A 427 24.82 33.56 -3.80
N ASP A 428 25.31 32.71 -2.89
CA ASP A 428 26.16 33.15 -1.79
C ASP A 428 27.57 33.55 -2.27
N GLU A 429 28.11 32.87 -3.28
CA GLU A 429 29.41 33.17 -3.91
C GLU A 429 29.37 34.49 -4.70
N THR A 430 28.27 34.74 -5.43
CA THR A 430 28.16 35.92 -6.30
C THR A 430 27.57 37.17 -5.62
N MET A 431 26.91 36.99 -4.47
CA MET A 431 26.30 38.06 -3.68
C MET A 431 25.52 39.07 -4.54
N PRO A 432 24.40 38.68 -5.20
CA PRO A 432 23.65 39.55 -6.12
C PRO A 432 23.23 40.88 -5.49
N TRP A 433 22.94 40.91 -4.20
CA TRP A 433 22.62 42.12 -3.44
C TRP A 433 23.77 43.10 -3.32
N ALA A 434 25.02 42.67 -3.43
CA ALA A 434 26.19 43.51 -3.47
C ALA A 434 26.43 44.04 -4.88
N LEU A 435 26.25 43.18 -5.91
CA LEU A 435 26.33 43.58 -7.32
C LEU A 435 25.29 44.68 -7.66
N ALA A 436 24.09 44.56 -7.13
CA ALA A 436 22.99 45.52 -7.37
C ALA A 436 23.25 46.93 -6.88
N LYS A 437 24.22 47.15 -5.98
CA LYS A 437 24.59 48.46 -5.46
C LYS A 437 25.58 49.22 -6.37
N ASP A 438 26.13 48.57 -7.37
CA ASP A 438 27.14 49.13 -8.28
C ASP A 438 26.56 49.18 -9.71
N GLU A 439 26.32 50.38 -10.21
CA GLU A 439 25.78 50.58 -11.55
C GLU A 439 26.69 50.03 -12.66
N ALA A 440 27.99 49.98 -12.44
CA ALA A 440 28.94 49.40 -13.39
C ALA A 440 28.89 47.85 -13.46
N ARG A 441 28.22 47.20 -12.52
CA ARG A 441 28.12 45.74 -12.40
C ARG A 441 26.74 45.17 -12.73
N GLN A 442 25.85 45.95 -13.32
CA GLN A 442 24.49 45.51 -13.67
C GLN A 442 24.49 44.34 -14.68
N ASP A 443 25.38 44.37 -15.69
CA ASP A 443 25.52 43.25 -16.65
C ASP A 443 26.00 41.96 -15.97
N ARG A 444 26.89 42.09 -14.96
CA ARG A 444 27.31 40.94 -14.15
C ARG A 444 26.16 40.40 -13.33
N LEU A 445 25.35 41.24 -12.73
CA LEU A 445 24.14 40.86 -12.00
C LEU A 445 23.14 40.17 -12.92
N ALA A 446 22.94 40.67 -14.13
CA ALA A 446 22.07 40.06 -15.11
C ALA A 446 22.55 38.62 -15.50
N THR A 447 23.88 38.43 -15.71
CA THR A 447 24.46 37.09 -15.92
C THR A 447 24.16 36.16 -14.76
N VAL A 448 24.32 36.63 -13.51
CA VAL A 448 24.07 35.80 -12.32
C VAL A 448 22.62 35.31 -12.28
N LEU A 449 21.66 36.21 -12.49
CA LEU A 449 20.23 35.85 -12.46
C LEU A 449 19.86 34.92 -13.64
N TYR A 450 20.42 35.16 -14.82
CA TYR A 450 20.23 34.29 -15.98
C TYR A 450 20.74 32.87 -15.70
N ASN A 451 21.95 32.74 -15.16
CA ASN A 451 22.56 31.46 -14.82
C ASN A 451 21.77 30.71 -13.75
N LEU A 452 21.21 31.40 -12.75
CA LEU A 452 20.32 30.80 -11.75
C LEU A 452 19.05 30.23 -12.39
N VAL A 453 18.40 31.02 -13.26
CA VAL A 453 17.19 30.56 -13.97
C VAL A 453 17.51 29.33 -14.84
N GLU A 454 18.64 29.35 -15.55
CA GLU A 454 19.09 28.20 -16.34
C GLU A 454 19.30 26.93 -15.49
N GLY A 455 20.02 27.06 -14.37
CA GLY A 455 20.24 25.94 -13.45
C GLY A 455 18.94 25.40 -12.88
N ILE A 456 17.99 26.29 -12.50
CA ILE A 456 16.67 25.89 -12.03
C ILE A 456 15.89 25.16 -13.14
N CYS A 457 15.93 25.65 -14.39
CA CYS A 457 15.21 25.02 -15.51
C CYS A 457 15.72 23.61 -15.80
N VAL A 458 17.06 23.39 -15.79
CA VAL A 458 17.63 22.05 -15.99
C VAL A 458 17.27 21.12 -14.82
N GLY A 459 17.46 21.57 -13.58
CA GLY A 459 17.06 20.81 -12.39
C GLY A 459 15.56 20.46 -12.38
N THR A 460 14.70 21.42 -12.75
CA THR A 460 13.25 21.24 -12.85
C THR A 460 12.87 20.23 -13.94
N ALA A 461 13.52 20.26 -15.08
CA ALA A 461 13.27 19.31 -16.14
C ALA A 461 13.59 17.86 -15.69
N LEU A 462 14.70 17.65 -14.98
CA LEU A 462 15.03 16.36 -14.36
C LEU A 462 14.03 15.98 -13.26
N LEU A 463 13.59 16.96 -12.45
CA LEU A 463 12.62 16.75 -11.36
C LEU A 463 11.23 16.36 -11.85
N SER A 464 10.86 16.72 -13.07
CA SER A 464 9.50 16.57 -13.62
C SER A 464 8.99 15.12 -13.64
N SER A 465 9.88 14.13 -13.68
CA SER A 465 9.52 12.72 -13.60
C SER A 465 9.14 12.27 -12.18
N PHE A 466 9.55 12.99 -11.16
CA PHE A 466 9.38 12.65 -9.74
C PHE A 466 8.33 13.51 -9.06
N MET A 467 8.34 14.82 -9.36
CA MET A 467 7.45 15.84 -8.79
C MET A 467 6.82 16.68 -9.93
N PRO A 468 5.86 16.09 -10.67
CA PRO A 468 5.37 16.68 -11.91
C PRO A 468 4.64 18.02 -11.71
N GLU A 469 3.84 18.16 -10.65
CA GLU A 469 3.09 19.40 -10.38
C GLU A 469 4.02 20.55 -9.96
N THR A 470 5.00 20.24 -9.12
CA THR A 470 6.01 21.22 -8.69
C THR A 470 6.85 21.70 -9.87
N ALA A 471 7.27 20.78 -10.74
CA ALA A 471 8.02 21.12 -11.95
C ALA A 471 7.21 22.07 -12.86
N GLU A 472 5.92 21.77 -13.05
CA GLU A 472 5.03 22.62 -13.86
C GLU A 472 4.85 24.01 -13.25
N LYS A 473 4.65 24.11 -11.92
CA LYS A 473 4.54 25.38 -11.20
C LYS A 473 5.83 26.22 -11.31
N ILE A 474 7.00 25.59 -11.20
CA ILE A 474 8.29 26.28 -11.36
C ILE A 474 8.43 26.85 -12.77
N LEU A 475 8.21 26.03 -13.81
CA LEU A 475 8.33 26.51 -15.20
C LEU A 475 7.35 27.64 -15.51
N LYS A 476 6.12 27.55 -15.00
CA LYS A 476 5.11 28.62 -15.14
C LYS A 476 5.57 29.92 -14.48
N GLN A 477 6.09 29.87 -13.27
CA GLN A 477 6.56 31.06 -12.55
C GLN A 477 7.79 31.71 -13.20
N LEU A 478 8.65 30.88 -13.81
CA LEU A 478 9.83 31.36 -14.56
C LEU A 478 9.48 31.76 -16.01
N ASN A 479 8.24 31.53 -16.46
CA ASN A 479 7.86 31.68 -17.86
C ASN A 479 8.84 30.93 -18.78
N ALA A 480 9.22 29.71 -18.38
CA ALA A 480 10.23 28.90 -19.03
C ALA A 480 9.60 27.81 -19.91
N PRO A 481 10.12 27.55 -21.11
CA PRO A 481 9.68 26.41 -21.91
C PRO A 481 10.09 25.08 -21.26
N LYS A 482 9.30 24.02 -21.47
CA LYS A 482 9.73 22.66 -21.15
C LYS A 482 10.94 22.28 -21.99
N ARG A 483 11.92 21.60 -21.38
CA ARG A 483 13.10 21.07 -22.06
C ARG A 483 12.93 19.59 -22.37
N SER A 484 13.33 19.22 -23.57
CA SER A 484 13.51 17.81 -23.93
C SER A 484 14.69 17.20 -23.18
N TYR A 485 14.75 15.87 -23.12
CA TYR A 485 15.86 15.17 -22.47
C TYR A 485 17.20 15.48 -23.16
N ASP A 486 17.22 15.64 -24.48
CA ASP A 486 18.43 15.92 -25.26
C ASP A 486 18.99 17.32 -24.97
N GLU A 487 18.13 18.28 -24.63
CA GLU A 487 18.53 19.66 -24.29
C GLU A 487 19.14 19.82 -22.90
N LEU A 488 19.11 18.78 -22.05
CA LEU A 488 19.60 18.86 -20.66
C LEU A 488 21.13 18.93 -20.52
N ASP A 489 21.88 18.72 -21.59
CA ASP A 489 23.33 18.90 -21.68
C ASP A 489 23.73 20.22 -22.37
N THR A 490 22.77 21.12 -22.58
CA THR A 490 23.00 22.41 -23.19
C THR A 490 22.60 23.54 -22.21
N PHE A 491 23.54 24.42 -21.90
CA PHE A 491 23.32 25.59 -21.04
C PHE A 491 23.04 26.83 -21.88
N GLY A 492 22.16 27.69 -21.40
CA GLY A 492 21.86 28.98 -22.05
C GLY A 492 20.70 28.93 -23.04
N LEU A 493 19.74 28.04 -22.83
CA LEU A 493 18.53 27.89 -23.66
C LEU A 493 17.33 28.70 -23.13
N TYR A 494 17.39 29.26 -21.93
CA TYR A 494 16.31 30.13 -21.45
C TYR A 494 16.23 31.37 -22.35
N PRO A 495 15.03 31.75 -22.85
CA PRO A 495 14.91 32.88 -23.77
C PRO A 495 15.28 34.18 -23.07
N SER A 496 16.36 34.83 -23.57
CA SER A 496 16.81 36.13 -23.05
C SER A 496 15.73 37.18 -23.26
N GLY A 497 15.42 37.96 -22.22
CA GLY A 497 14.37 38.94 -22.23
C GLY A 497 13.00 38.44 -21.74
N ASN A 498 12.85 37.17 -21.43
CA ASN A 498 11.64 36.66 -20.79
C ASN A 498 11.44 37.27 -19.39
N LYS A 499 10.18 37.51 -19.05
CA LYS A 499 9.79 38.08 -17.76
C LYS A 499 9.24 36.97 -16.87
N VAL A 500 9.80 36.81 -15.67
CA VAL A 500 9.28 35.92 -14.63
C VAL A 500 7.98 36.49 -14.03
N THR A 501 7.23 35.68 -13.29
CA THR A 501 6.02 36.14 -12.60
C THR A 501 6.32 37.31 -11.67
N GLU A 502 5.39 38.27 -11.55
CA GLU A 502 5.54 39.41 -10.66
C GLU A 502 5.44 39.04 -9.18
N THR A 503 4.52 38.15 -8.87
CA THR A 503 4.31 37.64 -7.52
C THR A 503 4.58 36.15 -7.49
N PRO A 504 5.72 35.70 -6.93
CA PRO A 504 6.02 34.27 -6.84
C PRO A 504 5.07 33.57 -5.88
N GLU A 505 4.56 32.42 -6.30
CA GLU A 505 3.80 31.50 -5.47
C GLU A 505 4.76 30.70 -4.58
N ILE A 506 4.41 30.55 -3.30
CA ILE A 506 5.16 29.70 -2.38
C ILE A 506 4.93 28.24 -2.78
N LEU A 507 5.97 27.55 -3.25
CA LEU A 507 5.88 26.15 -3.67
C LEU A 507 5.63 25.21 -2.47
N PHE A 508 6.34 25.44 -1.37
CA PHE A 508 6.23 24.69 -0.13
C PHE A 508 6.30 25.64 1.06
N ALA A 509 5.26 25.67 1.86
CA ALA A 509 5.24 26.42 3.11
C ALA A 509 6.11 25.71 4.16
N ARG A 510 6.72 26.51 5.06
CA ARG A 510 7.41 25.96 6.21
C ARG A 510 6.39 25.45 7.22
N LEU A 511 6.63 24.26 7.77
CA LEU A 511 5.74 23.58 8.69
C LEU A 511 6.31 23.62 10.12
N ASP A 512 5.45 23.81 11.12
CA ASP A 512 5.79 23.56 12.53
C ASP A 512 5.45 22.11 12.88
N VAL A 513 6.43 21.38 13.40
CA VAL A 513 6.26 19.97 13.73
C VAL A 513 5.21 19.74 14.80
N ASN A 514 5.16 20.63 15.82
CA ASN A 514 4.22 20.48 16.93
C ASN A 514 2.77 20.75 16.47
N GLU A 515 2.58 21.73 15.57
CA GLU A 515 1.26 21.98 14.96
C GLU A 515 0.78 20.82 14.10
N VAL A 516 1.69 20.19 13.34
CA VAL A 516 1.35 19.01 12.53
C VAL A 516 0.98 17.84 13.44
N LEU A 517 1.79 17.54 14.46
CA LEU A 517 1.52 16.45 15.39
C LEU A 517 0.21 16.63 16.16
N ALA A 518 -0.07 17.85 16.64
CA ALA A 518 -1.34 18.15 17.30
C ALA A 518 -2.56 17.89 16.39
N LYS A 519 -2.49 18.29 15.13
CA LYS A 519 -3.56 18.00 14.14
C LYS A 519 -3.70 16.51 13.84
N VAL A 520 -2.59 15.76 13.80
CA VAL A 520 -2.60 14.32 13.62
C VAL A 520 -3.29 13.63 14.81
N GLU A 521 -2.93 14.03 16.04
CA GLU A 521 -3.55 13.50 17.25
C GLU A 521 -5.06 13.80 17.30
N GLU A 522 -5.46 15.01 16.91
CA GLU A 522 -6.88 15.38 16.81
C GLU A 522 -7.63 14.52 15.79
N LYS A 523 -7.09 14.33 14.58
CA LYS A 523 -7.68 13.44 13.56
C LYS A 523 -7.77 11.98 14.05
N MET A 524 -6.72 11.48 14.70
CA MET A 524 -6.71 10.11 15.25
C MET A 524 -7.72 9.93 16.39
N ALA A 525 -7.91 10.95 17.22
CA ALA A 525 -8.93 10.95 18.28
C ALA A 525 -10.34 10.97 17.69
N ALA A 526 -10.59 11.80 16.68
CA ALA A 526 -11.86 11.87 15.97
C ALA A 526 -12.22 10.53 15.30
N ALA A 527 -11.25 9.90 14.61
CA ALA A 527 -11.45 8.59 13.98
C ALA A 527 -11.74 7.46 14.98
N LYS A 528 -11.20 7.54 16.19
CA LYS A 528 -11.54 6.59 17.28
C LYS A 528 -12.95 6.78 17.80
N THR A 529 -13.48 7.99 17.75
CA THR A 529 -14.87 8.29 18.18
C THR A 529 -15.92 7.97 17.10
N GLU A 530 -15.59 8.02 15.82
CA GLU A 530 -16.50 7.63 14.74
C GLU A 530 -16.82 6.13 14.69
N GLY A 531 -15.98 5.28 15.28
CA GLY A 531 -16.19 3.82 15.39
C GLY A 531 -16.80 3.36 16.70
N VAL A 532 -17.00 4.26 17.66
CA VAL A 532 -17.62 3.95 18.96
C VAL A 532 -19.09 4.37 18.85
N GLY A 533 -20.00 3.39 18.97
CA GLY A 533 -21.42 3.66 19.15
C GLY A 533 -21.67 4.63 20.32
N PRO A 534 -22.90 5.04 20.58
CA PRO A 534 -23.22 6.04 21.59
C PRO A 534 -22.51 5.70 22.92
N VAL A 535 -21.69 6.63 23.40
CA VAL A 535 -20.97 6.50 24.68
C VAL A 535 -21.92 6.94 25.79
N ILE A 536 -22.10 6.08 26.79
CA ILE A 536 -22.92 6.37 27.96
C ILE A 536 -21.99 6.57 29.15
N ASP A 537 -21.93 7.77 29.69
CA ASP A 537 -21.23 8.08 30.93
C ASP A 537 -22.17 7.85 32.12
N ILE A 538 -21.80 6.91 33.01
CA ILE A 538 -22.49 6.68 34.27
C ILE A 538 -21.70 7.30 35.41
N GLU A 539 -22.39 7.81 36.44
CA GLU A 539 -21.72 8.30 37.65
C GLU A 539 -20.91 7.17 38.29
N PRO A 540 -19.59 7.38 38.54
CA PRO A 540 -18.76 6.38 39.18
C PRO A 540 -19.23 6.11 40.61
N LYS A 541 -19.31 4.83 40.97
CA LYS A 541 -19.54 4.39 42.34
C LYS A 541 -18.24 4.39 43.13
N GLU A 542 -18.33 4.23 44.44
CA GLU A 542 -17.15 4.06 45.31
C GLU A 542 -16.31 2.87 44.84
N GLU A 543 -14.98 3.03 44.92
CA GLU A 543 -14.04 1.95 44.61
C GLU A 543 -14.23 0.78 45.57
N ILE A 544 -14.18 -0.44 45.04
CA ILE A 544 -14.21 -1.68 45.81
C ILE A 544 -12.85 -2.35 45.75
N THR A 545 -12.50 -3.11 46.81
CA THR A 545 -11.30 -3.93 46.82
C THR A 545 -11.49 -5.21 45.99
N TYR A 546 -10.39 -5.86 45.65
CA TYR A 546 -10.42 -7.19 45.02
C TYR A 546 -11.17 -8.21 45.90
N ASP A 547 -10.98 -8.14 47.22
CA ASP A 547 -11.68 -9.00 48.17
C ASP A 547 -13.19 -8.75 48.21
N ASP A 548 -13.64 -7.54 47.92
CA ASP A 548 -15.08 -7.24 47.78
C ASP A 548 -15.65 -7.82 46.49
N PHE A 549 -14.90 -7.76 45.40
CA PHE A 549 -15.29 -8.41 44.15
C PHE A 549 -15.37 -9.92 44.30
N MET A 550 -14.40 -10.54 44.94
CA MET A 550 -14.35 -12.00 45.20
C MET A 550 -15.48 -12.53 46.11
N LYS A 551 -16.24 -11.66 46.77
CA LYS A 551 -17.47 -12.03 47.46
C LYS A 551 -18.65 -12.30 46.53
N MET A 552 -18.60 -11.82 45.29
CA MET A 552 -19.62 -12.03 44.28
C MET A 552 -19.26 -13.27 43.47
N GLN A 553 -20.22 -14.15 43.22
CA GLN A 553 -20.04 -15.34 42.40
C GLN A 553 -20.87 -15.25 41.13
N PHE A 554 -20.17 -15.13 40.01
CA PHE A 554 -20.80 -15.11 38.71
C PHE A 554 -20.61 -16.45 37.99
N GLN A 555 -21.66 -16.95 37.34
CA GLN A 555 -21.61 -18.18 36.54
C GLN A 555 -22.46 -18.07 35.29
N VAL A 556 -22.13 -18.88 34.30
CA VAL A 556 -22.97 -19.05 33.10
C VAL A 556 -24.20 -19.89 33.46
N GLY A 557 -25.38 -19.35 33.22
CA GLY A 557 -26.67 -20.06 33.37
C GLY A 557 -27.36 -20.29 32.02
N GLU A 558 -28.07 -21.40 31.88
CA GLU A 558 -28.90 -21.67 30.71
C GLU A 558 -30.39 -21.56 31.13
N ILE A 559 -31.14 -20.70 30.43
CA ILE A 559 -32.58 -20.52 30.70
C ILE A 559 -33.34 -21.69 30.12
N ILE A 560 -33.89 -22.55 30.95
CA ILE A 560 -34.60 -23.77 30.54
C ILE A 560 -36.12 -23.58 30.48
N ALA A 561 -36.65 -22.56 31.17
CA ALA A 561 -38.04 -22.14 31.08
C ALA A 561 -38.19 -20.67 31.50
N CYS A 562 -39.18 -19.98 30.95
CA CYS A 562 -39.46 -18.60 31.30
C CYS A 562 -40.97 -18.35 31.19
N GLU A 563 -41.51 -17.57 32.14
CA GLU A 563 -42.91 -17.14 32.13
C GLU A 563 -43.08 -15.70 32.62
N ALA A 564 -44.14 -15.05 32.20
CA ALA A 564 -44.49 -13.72 32.70
C ALA A 564 -45.08 -13.79 34.12
N VAL A 565 -44.61 -12.92 35.01
CA VAL A 565 -45.14 -12.83 36.37
C VAL A 565 -46.53 -12.21 36.34
N LYS A 566 -47.59 -12.96 36.74
CA LYS A 566 -49.02 -12.57 36.64
C LYS A 566 -49.37 -11.25 37.32
N LYS A 567 -48.64 -10.88 38.38
CA LYS A 567 -48.88 -9.65 39.16
C LYS A 567 -47.95 -8.48 38.75
N SER A 568 -47.26 -8.59 37.64
CA SER A 568 -46.34 -7.54 37.17
C SER A 568 -46.40 -7.35 35.66
N LYS A 569 -46.36 -6.09 35.23
CA LYS A 569 -46.24 -5.73 33.81
C LYS A 569 -44.78 -5.71 33.34
N LYS A 570 -43.79 -5.77 34.25
CA LYS A 570 -42.36 -5.58 33.95
C LYS A 570 -41.51 -6.83 34.15
N LEU A 571 -42.02 -7.88 34.83
CA LEU A 571 -41.22 -8.99 35.31
C LEU A 571 -41.41 -10.26 34.48
N LEU A 572 -40.30 -10.92 34.17
CA LEU A 572 -40.23 -12.31 33.73
C LEU A 572 -39.67 -13.17 34.86
N CYS A 573 -40.13 -14.41 35.00
CA CYS A 573 -39.65 -15.42 35.92
C CYS A 573 -39.01 -16.54 35.10
N SER A 574 -37.71 -16.67 35.21
CA SER A 574 -36.91 -17.64 34.49
C SER A 574 -36.44 -18.77 35.39
N GLN A 575 -36.51 -20.01 34.92
CA GLN A 575 -35.84 -21.16 35.52
C GLN A 575 -34.48 -21.28 34.84
N VAL A 576 -33.40 -21.06 35.57
CA VAL A 576 -32.02 -20.99 35.03
C VAL A 576 -31.22 -22.15 35.59
N ARG A 577 -30.79 -23.04 34.71
CA ARG A 577 -29.86 -24.11 35.05
C ARG A 577 -28.45 -23.54 35.20
N VAL A 578 -27.83 -23.74 36.37
CA VAL A 578 -26.45 -23.36 36.68
C VAL A 578 -25.73 -24.61 37.18
N GLY A 579 -24.95 -25.23 36.33
CA GLY A 579 -24.38 -26.55 36.59
C GLY A 579 -25.45 -27.61 36.84
N SER A 580 -25.41 -28.27 38.00
CA SER A 580 -26.42 -29.27 38.43
C SER A 580 -27.65 -28.68 39.10
N GLN A 581 -27.70 -27.36 39.38
CA GLN A 581 -28.80 -26.70 40.09
C GLN A 581 -29.67 -25.92 39.12
N VAL A 582 -30.95 -25.79 39.47
CA VAL A 582 -31.89 -24.86 38.81
C VAL A 582 -32.28 -23.78 39.79
N LYS A 583 -32.07 -22.52 39.43
CA LYS A 583 -32.43 -21.34 40.20
C LYS A 583 -33.57 -20.60 39.56
N GLN A 584 -34.53 -20.18 40.36
CA GLN A 584 -35.57 -19.29 39.91
C GLN A 584 -35.09 -17.84 40.00
N ILE A 585 -35.09 -17.14 38.87
CA ILE A 585 -34.65 -15.74 38.80
C ILE A 585 -35.73 -14.88 38.20
N VAL A 586 -36.03 -13.79 38.89
CA VAL A 586 -37.07 -12.81 38.47
C VAL A 586 -36.37 -11.55 38.01
N SER A 587 -36.59 -11.15 36.76
CA SER A 587 -35.90 -10.04 36.09
C SER A 587 -36.86 -9.04 35.46
N GLY A 588 -36.51 -7.75 35.52
CA GLY A 588 -37.32 -6.63 35.04
C GLY A 588 -37.25 -6.38 33.52
N ILE A 589 -37.17 -7.40 32.71
CA ILE A 589 -36.84 -7.33 31.28
C ILE A 589 -38.00 -7.65 30.33
N LYS A 590 -39.22 -7.69 30.82
CA LYS A 590 -40.41 -8.04 30.03
C LYS A 590 -40.73 -7.02 28.90
N ALA A 591 -40.22 -5.81 29.02
CA ALA A 591 -40.36 -4.80 27.96
C ALA A 591 -39.48 -5.11 26.75
N ASN A 592 -38.32 -5.79 26.96
CA ASN A 592 -37.29 -6.02 25.99
C ASN A 592 -37.23 -7.47 25.48
N TYR A 593 -37.83 -8.43 26.25
CA TYR A 593 -37.82 -9.87 25.92
C TYR A 593 -39.15 -10.53 26.15
N THR A 594 -39.53 -11.44 25.25
CA THR A 594 -40.66 -12.35 25.47
C THR A 594 -40.19 -13.63 26.21
N PRO A 595 -41.08 -14.35 26.92
CA PRO A 595 -40.74 -15.61 27.55
C PRO A 595 -40.13 -16.64 26.58
N GLU A 596 -40.63 -16.69 25.36
CA GLU A 596 -40.20 -17.62 24.31
C GLU A 596 -38.76 -17.33 23.85
N GLU A 597 -38.42 -16.05 23.72
CA GLU A 597 -37.07 -15.62 23.33
C GLU A 597 -36.02 -15.88 24.41
N MET A 598 -36.43 -16.01 25.66
CA MET A 598 -35.53 -16.26 26.79
C MET A 598 -35.06 -17.71 26.85
N VAL A 599 -35.89 -18.67 26.47
CA VAL A 599 -35.59 -20.10 26.61
C VAL A 599 -34.44 -20.50 25.66
N GLY A 600 -33.46 -21.22 26.20
CA GLY A 600 -32.28 -21.67 25.48
C GLY A 600 -31.09 -20.68 25.51
N LYS A 601 -31.31 -19.43 25.97
CA LYS A 601 -30.21 -18.47 26.06
C LYS A 601 -29.26 -18.85 27.22
N LYS A 602 -27.95 -18.71 26.94
CA LYS A 602 -26.90 -18.74 27.96
C LYS A 602 -26.62 -17.32 28.42
N VAL A 603 -26.66 -17.09 29.71
CA VAL A 603 -26.62 -15.75 30.31
C VAL A 603 -25.66 -15.69 31.51
N MET A 604 -25.17 -14.49 31.82
CA MET A 604 -24.40 -14.25 33.03
C MET A 604 -25.29 -14.09 34.24
N VAL A 605 -25.02 -14.84 35.29
CA VAL A 605 -25.83 -14.91 36.51
C VAL A 605 -24.97 -14.64 37.77
N LEU A 606 -25.40 -13.69 38.58
CA LEU A 606 -24.91 -13.57 39.98
C LEU A 606 -25.67 -14.59 40.83
N VAL A 607 -24.98 -15.65 41.24
CA VAL A 607 -25.59 -16.86 41.83
C VAL A 607 -25.65 -16.88 43.35
N ASN A 608 -24.86 -16.07 44.03
CA ASN A 608 -24.80 -16.02 45.51
C ASN A 608 -25.48 -14.76 46.07
N LEU A 609 -26.39 -14.13 45.32
CA LEU A 609 -27.20 -13.04 45.83
C LEU A 609 -28.26 -13.58 46.78
N LYS A 610 -28.48 -12.89 47.92
CA LYS A 610 -29.53 -13.25 48.87
C LYS A 610 -30.90 -13.24 48.20
N SER A 611 -31.67 -14.33 48.35
CA SER A 611 -32.99 -14.47 47.74
C SER A 611 -33.92 -13.33 48.13
N ALA A 612 -34.64 -12.81 47.18
CA ALA A 612 -35.60 -11.72 47.33
C ALA A 612 -36.99 -12.07 46.73
N LYS A 613 -38.06 -11.56 47.32
CA LYS A 613 -39.43 -11.78 46.84
C LYS A 613 -39.88 -10.58 45.98
N LEU A 614 -40.11 -10.80 44.69
CA LEU A 614 -40.48 -9.79 43.72
C LEU A 614 -41.87 -10.10 43.14
N ALA A 615 -42.85 -9.24 43.36
CA ALA A 615 -44.25 -9.42 42.95
C ALA A 615 -44.85 -10.81 43.28
N GLY A 616 -44.41 -11.41 44.36
CA GLY A 616 -44.89 -12.71 44.83
C GLY A 616 -44.08 -13.92 44.42
N ALA A 617 -43.14 -13.79 43.46
CA ALA A 617 -42.18 -14.81 43.09
C ALA A 617 -40.81 -14.61 43.80
N VAL A 618 -40.12 -15.69 44.10
CA VAL A 618 -38.78 -15.63 44.76
C VAL A 618 -37.69 -15.62 43.71
N SER A 619 -36.78 -14.66 43.79
CA SER A 619 -35.59 -14.63 42.94
C SER A 619 -34.35 -15.11 43.76
N GLU A 620 -33.65 -16.11 43.26
CA GLU A 620 -32.49 -16.75 43.91
C GLU A 620 -31.16 -16.35 43.29
N GLY A 621 -31.12 -15.26 42.54
CA GLY A 621 -29.99 -14.69 41.85
C GLY A 621 -30.40 -13.50 40.98
N MET A 622 -29.49 -13.04 40.12
CA MET A 622 -29.73 -11.91 39.23
C MET A 622 -29.15 -12.19 37.86
N LEU A 623 -29.93 -11.97 36.80
CA LEU A 623 -29.39 -11.89 35.43
C LEU A 623 -28.71 -10.54 35.25
N LEU A 624 -27.56 -10.52 34.58
CA LEU A 624 -26.88 -9.28 34.26
C LEU A 624 -27.37 -8.76 32.91
N CYS A 625 -27.67 -7.47 32.87
CA CYS A 625 -28.04 -6.75 31.66
C CYS A 625 -27.24 -5.46 31.56
N ALA A 626 -26.91 -5.05 30.34
CA ALA A 626 -26.50 -3.68 30.02
C ALA A 626 -27.78 -2.86 29.73
N GLU A 627 -27.79 -1.59 30.14
CA GLU A 627 -28.88 -0.64 29.90
C GLU A 627 -28.35 0.57 29.11
N ASP A 628 -29.02 0.96 28.05
CA ASP A 628 -28.68 2.14 27.26
C ASP A 628 -29.36 3.42 27.83
N ASP A 629 -29.07 4.58 27.20
CA ASP A 629 -29.58 5.91 27.57
C ASP A 629 -31.11 6.04 27.36
N LYS A 630 -31.74 5.12 26.64
CA LYS A 630 -33.18 5.05 26.38
C LYS A 630 -33.89 4.07 27.34
N GLY A 631 -33.12 3.38 28.19
CA GLY A 631 -33.64 2.36 29.11
C GLY A 631 -33.92 1.01 28.43
N GLU A 632 -33.32 0.75 27.26
CA GLU A 632 -33.36 -0.56 26.65
C GLU A 632 -32.34 -1.49 27.29
N LEU A 633 -32.73 -2.73 27.57
CA LEU A 633 -31.94 -3.72 28.28
C LEU A 633 -31.48 -4.84 27.34
N ALA A 634 -30.18 -5.12 27.37
CA ALA A 634 -29.58 -6.26 26.69
C ALA A 634 -28.96 -7.24 27.68
N LEU A 635 -29.31 -8.54 27.55
CA LEU A 635 -28.74 -9.60 28.37
C LEU A 635 -27.24 -9.74 28.11
N MET A 636 -26.44 -9.83 29.16
CA MET A 636 -25.04 -10.20 29.07
C MET A 636 -24.92 -11.69 28.80
N ILE A 637 -24.33 -12.05 27.66
CA ILE A 637 -24.17 -13.44 27.20
C ILE A 637 -22.69 -13.74 26.97
N PRO A 638 -22.24 -14.99 27.10
CA PRO A 638 -20.88 -15.36 26.73
C PRO A 638 -20.73 -15.33 25.20
N GLU A 639 -19.65 -14.72 24.70
CA GLU A 639 -19.32 -14.64 23.25
C GLU A 639 -19.15 -16.02 22.61
N LYS A 640 -18.61 -16.98 23.38
CA LYS A 640 -18.40 -18.36 22.94
C LYS A 640 -19.37 -19.29 23.65
N ASP A 641 -19.66 -20.44 23.03
CA ASP A 641 -20.48 -21.46 23.69
C ASP A 641 -19.77 -22.02 24.92
N MET A 642 -20.28 -21.64 26.10
CA MET A 642 -19.76 -22.06 27.39
C MET A 642 -20.74 -22.99 28.09
N PRO A 643 -20.25 -24.03 28.83
CA PRO A 643 -21.13 -24.92 29.58
C PRO A 643 -21.84 -24.17 30.72
N SER A 644 -23.09 -24.56 31.00
CA SER A 644 -23.81 -24.06 32.18
C SER A 644 -23.05 -24.42 33.44
N GLY A 645 -22.88 -23.45 34.33
CA GLY A 645 -22.10 -23.58 35.57
C GLY A 645 -20.64 -23.10 35.45
N ALA A 646 -20.17 -22.74 34.23
CA ALA A 646 -18.85 -22.17 34.07
C ALA A 646 -18.71 -20.90 34.91
N GLU A 647 -17.62 -20.79 35.64
CA GLU A 647 -17.31 -19.62 36.49
C GLU A 647 -16.90 -18.43 35.60
N ILE A 648 -17.32 -17.24 36.02
CA ILE A 648 -16.96 -15.98 35.39
C ILE A 648 -16.06 -15.25 36.39
N CYS A 649 -14.79 -15.07 36.03
CA CYS A 649 -13.73 -14.51 36.86
C CYS A 649 -13.03 -13.33 36.18
#